data_cc2d3f799807bfda9055b07e1150cae7
#
_entry.id   cc2d3f799807bfda9055b07e1150cae7
#
_cell.length_a   1.000
_cell.length_b   1.000
_cell.length_c   1.000
_cell.angle_alpha   90.00
_cell.angle_beta   90.00
_cell.angle_gamma   90.00
#
_symmetry.space_group_name_H-M   'P 1'
#
loop_
_entity.id
_entity.type
_entity.pdbx_description
1 polymer ?
#
loop_
_entity_poly.entity_id
_entity_poly.type
_entity_poly.pdbx_seq_one_letter_code
_entity_poly.pdbx_strand_id
1 'polypeptide(L)'
;MGRVKSTPLKQTMVCVAVGCALSVPAIAEESSYFDEVVVWGTKVSSNTESLGAQDMSLKQADHMSDLLRDIPGVDVGGTHSVNQRINIRGLGETDLDIRLDGASQHANMFHHIGNLTLNPDILKTADIQVGNNSVTQGGLGGSVYFETKDAKDLLRHNESFGARVHGGYASNASQQGSLTVYGLLGNGFDAMLYGNLVKRDNFEDGRGVETFGVEGDTYNVLGKLGFEPSDLHRFELGYDIYRDSGDYSPRPDWSGEANQGNSGSVLIPTDYDRDTITLSYELQGERHKGKASLYSSKTEITRDESVVTGRWPSDRLSVNTAENRNDGLNVKFQSDFSIASLENVATYGVDYIDKTSKSTYGGVVFADESAKNAAIFIENQLFVTNAFNLTAGMRFDDYKREAATGTKSFDDVTWSLTGEWNVTSDWTLFASTRSLFKGPELLETFIKYQQTSHLAEDIKAETGQNTQGGVKFDKRIDEHFFGANLTIFKTQIDDDIHETWQGTGYLIDNLGDVELNGFEVSASYGYQMFNSKLSYSRSDNEDVTNGGPVVDSNGRSTDIGDNIALTLDYQADSIDTIFGWTSIVVLDEDNVVSGAEKKEGYNVHNFYAQWIPSQAEELTLTFGIDNVFDEEYISHASRTGNARGNQIDDYEPGRNFKLSAAYQF
;
A
#
# COMPACT_ATOMS: atom_id res chain seq x y z
N MET A 1 10.12 -5.78 -41.90
CA MET A 1 11.30 -6.64 -41.63
C MET A 1 12.47 -5.71 -41.26
N GLY A 2 12.74 -5.57 -40.05
CA GLY A 2 13.87 -4.82 -39.50
C GLY A 2 13.91 -5.09 -38.01
N ARG A 3 14.64 -6.13 -37.62
CA ARG A 3 14.91 -6.46 -36.22
C ARG A 3 15.67 -5.27 -35.60
N VAL A 4 15.09 -4.62 -34.63
CA VAL A 4 15.82 -3.78 -33.70
C VAL A 4 16.61 -4.72 -32.81
N LYS A 5 17.91 -4.75 -32.99
CA LYS A 5 18.83 -5.51 -32.14
C LYS A 5 18.97 -4.77 -30.82
N SER A 6 18.53 -5.36 -29.74
CA SER A 6 18.96 -4.98 -28.39
C SER A 6 20.48 -5.19 -28.29
N THR A 7 21.19 -4.11 -28.00
CA THR A 7 22.64 -4.15 -27.79
C THR A 7 22.88 -4.51 -26.32
N PRO A 8 23.61 -5.56 -25.98
CA PRO A 8 23.91 -5.86 -24.57
C PRO A 8 24.81 -4.79 -24.00
N LEU A 9 24.39 -4.17 -22.89
CA LEU A 9 25.22 -3.27 -22.11
C LEU A 9 26.38 -4.08 -21.51
N LYS A 10 27.58 -3.81 -21.96
CA LYS A 10 28.78 -4.43 -21.40
C LYS A 10 28.99 -3.94 -19.96
N GLN A 11 28.98 -4.87 -19.03
CA GLN A 11 29.38 -4.66 -17.65
C GLN A 11 30.84 -4.14 -17.61
N THR A 12 31.00 -2.90 -17.15
CA THR A 12 32.31 -2.37 -16.75
C THR A 12 32.26 -2.14 -15.24
N MET A 13 32.84 -3.08 -14.52
CA MET A 13 33.05 -2.99 -13.09
C MET A 13 34.07 -1.89 -12.81
N VAL A 14 33.69 -0.79 -12.19
CA VAL A 14 34.59 0.25 -11.72
C VAL A 14 34.91 -0.02 -10.25
N CYS A 15 36.11 -0.51 -9.98
CA CYS A 15 36.66 -0.57 -8.63
C CYS A 15 37.12 0.83 -8.21
N VAL A 16 36.45 1.44 -7.24
CA VAL A 16 36.93 2.66 -6.58
C VAL A 16 37.60 2.28 -5.26
N ALA A 17 38.89 2.54 -5.17
CA ALA A 17 39.66 2.37 -3.93
C ALA A 17 39.39 3.55 -3.00
N VAL A 18 38.94 3.27 -1.77
CA VAL A 18 38.68 4.26 -0.72
C VAL A 18 39.87 4.33 0.23
N GLY A 19 40.43 5.51 0.37
CA GLY A 19 41.47 5.81 1.36
C GLY A 19 40.88 6.13 2.73
N CYS A 20 41.40 5.47 3.76
CA CYS A 20 40.99 5.66 5.15
C CYS A 20 41.41 7.02 5.71
N ALA A 21 40.45 7.78 6.21
CA ALA A 21 40.69 8.88 7.15
C ALA A 21 40.10 8.53 8.51
N LEU A 22 40.94 8.61 9.55
CA LEU A 22 40.60 8.33 10.95
C LEU A 22 39.77 9.50 11.53
N SER A 23 38.61 9.23 12.07
CA SER A 23 37.82 10.19 12.84
C SER A 23 37.58 9.75 14.28
N VAL A 24 37.55 10.72 15.18
CA VAL A 24 37.45 10.64 16.62
C VAL A 24 36.00 10.29 17.05
N PRO A 25 35.77 9.48 18.11
CA PRO A 25 34.41 9.07 18.46
C PRO A 25 33.59 10.23 19.06
N ALA A 26 32.40 10.43 18.53
CA ALA A 26 31.36 11.26 19.12
C ALA A 26 30.52 10.40 20.09
N ILE A 27 30.19 10.96 21.24
CA ILE A 27 29.34 10.34 22.26
C ILE A 27 27.92 10.37 21.72
N ALA A 28 27.30 9.19 21.57
CA ALA A 28 25.89 9.06 21.18
C ALA A 28 24.99 9.65 22.28
N GLU A 29 24.15 10.62 21.93
CA GLU A 29 22.94 10.90 22.69
C GLU A 29 21.92 9.81 22.38
N GLU A 30 21.25 9.30 23.44
CA GLU A 30 20.20 8.30 23.32
C GLU A 30 19.15 8.75 22.30
N SER A 31 19.14 8.15 21.12
CA SER A 31 18.00 8.28 20.20
C SER A 31 16.82 7.56 20.84
N SER A 32 15.75 8.31 21.12
CA SER A 32 14.50 7.72 21.54
C SER A 32 13.99 6.80 20.44
N TYR A 33 13.75 5.55 20.74
CA TYR A 33 13.40 4.43 19.86
C TYR A 33 12.04 4.59 19.12
N PHE A 34 11.43 5.76 19.22
CA PHE A 34 10.18 6.12 18.55
C PHE A 34 10.39 7.48 17.89
N ASP A 35 10.73 7.47 16.61
CA ASP A 35 10.49 8.64 15.77
C ASP A 35 8.99 8.91 15.81
N GLU A 36 8.59 10.08 16.30
CA GLU A 36 7.20 10.49 16.33
C GLU A 36 6.75 10.71 14.88
N VAL A 37 6.15 9.68 14.28
CA VAL A 37 5.54 9.79 12.97
C VAL A 37 4.46 10.85 13.05
N VAL A 38 4.67 11.97 12.39
CA VAL A 38 3.72 13.07 12.35
C VAL A 38 2.60 12.72 11.40
N VAL A 39 1.59 12.01 11.90
CA VAL A 39 0.35 11.77 11.14
C VAL A 39 -0.38 13.10 10.98
N TRP A 40 -0.41 13.62 9.77
CA TRP A 40 -1.09 14.85 9.41
C TRP A 40 -2.61 14.65 9.39
N GLY A 41 -3.25 14.84 10.50
CA GLY A 41 -4.70 14.78 10.61
C GLY A 41 -5.18 14.86 12.05
N THR A 42 -6.46 15.07 12.25
CA THR A 42 -7.08 14.89 13.56
C THR A 42 -6.91 13.43 13.94
N LYS A 43 -6.17 13.14 15.01
CA LYS A 43 -6.04 11.78 15.54
C LYS A 43 -7.38 11.38 16.15
N VAL A 44 -8.30 10.95 15.32
CA VAL A 44 -9.45 10.19 15.80
C VAL A 44 -8.88 8.85 16.27
N SER A 45 -9.20 8.41 17.48
CA SER A 45 -8.81 7.09 17.97
C SER A 45 -9.32 6.02 17.00
N SER A 46 -8.41 5.52 16.19
CA SER A 46 -8.66 4.54 15.13
C SER A 46 -7.54 3.52 15.15
N ASN A 47 -7.74 2.40 14.48
CA ASN A 47 -6.68 1.45 14.21
C ASN A 47 -5.79 2.01 13.10
N THR A 48 -4.92 2.94 13.43
CA THR A 48 -3.86 3.42 12.56
C THR A 48 -2.57 2.74 12.98
N GLU A 49 -1.96 2.02 12.06
CA GLU A 49 -0.64 1.42 12.22
C GLU A 49 0.35 2.22 11.37
N SER A 50 1.50 2.52 11.93
CA SER A 50 2.56 3.25 11.25
C SER A 50 3.82 2.42 11.27
N LEU A 51 4.37 2.14 10.10
CA LEU A 51 5.64 1.41 9.93
C LEU A 51 6.74 2.41 9.63
N GLY A 52 7.80 2.40 10.44
CA GLY A 52 8.98 3.23 10.23
C GLY A 52 10.02 2.58 9.31
N ALA A 53 11.02 3.37 8.91
CA ALA A 53 12.11 2.89 8.05
C ALA A 53 12.91 1.73 8.70
N GLN A 54 12.99 1.69 10.02
CA GLN A 54 13.68 0.60 10.74
C GLN A 54 12.92 -0.72 10.64
N ASP A 55 11.59 -0.70 10.82
CA ASP A 55 10.76 -1.91 10.70
C ASP A 55 10.87 -2.49 9.29
N MET A 56 10.81 -1.62 8.26
CA MET A 56 10.97 -2.00 6.86
C MET A 56 12.37 -2.59 6.58
N SER A 57 13.42 -1.99 7.14
CA SER A 57 14.80 -2.47 6.99
C SER A 57 15.02 -3.82 7.68
N LEU A 58 14.43 -4.03 8.86
CA LEU A 58 14.55 -5.29 9.61
C LEU A 58 13.87 -6.45 8.86
N LYS A 59 12.67 -6.23 8.31
CA LYS A 59 11.91 -7.22 7.53
C LYS A 59 12.53 -7.51 6.16
N GLN A 60 13.43 -6.64 5.64
CA GLN A 60 14.05 -6.76 4.31
C GLN A 60 13.01 -7.03 3.22
N ALA A 61 11.91 -6.28 3.25
CA ALA A 61 10.79 -6.50 2.36
C ALA A 61 11.21 -6.34 0.88
N ASP A 62 10.89 -7.32 0.06
CA ASP A 62 10.96 -7.29 -1.39
C ASP A 62 9.55 -7.40 -2.02
N HIS A 63 8.56 -7.70 -1.20
CA HIS A 63 7.15 -7.69 -1.52
C HIS A 63 6.36 -6.96 -0.42
N MET A 64 5.27 -6.27 -0.76
CA MET A 64 4.52 -5.48 0.22
C MET A 64 3.78 -6.35 1.25
N SER A 65 3.54 -7.61 0.95
CA SER A 65 3.03 -8.58 1.92
C SER A 65 3.93 -8.75 3.14
N ASP A 66 5.25 -8.64 2.96
CA ASP A 66 6.24 -8.74 4.03
C ASP A 66 6.08 -7.60 5.06
N LEU A 67 5.54 -6.46 4.63
CA LEU A 67 5.32 -5.29 5.48
C LEU A 67 3.94 -5.25 6.12
N LEU A 68 2.90 -5.71 5.41
CA LEU A 68 1.52 -5.32 5.72
C LEU A 68 0.67 -6.45 6.31
N ARG A 69 1.02 -7.74 6.10
CA ARG A 69 0.19 -8.89 6.55
C ARG A 69 0.14 -9.09 8.08
N ASP A 70 1.02 -8.52 8.85
CA ASP A 70 0.97 -8.57 10.32
C ASP A 70 0.12 -7.45 10.95
N ILE A 71 -0.48 -6.59 10.12
CA ILE A 71 -1.39 -5.53 10.53
C ILE A 71 -2.82 -6.10 10.64
N PRO A 72 -3.51 -5.93 11.78
CA PRO A 72 -4.87 -6.44 11.95
C PRO A 72 -5.84 -5.90 10.88
N GLY A 73 -6.59 -6.80 10.25
CA GLY A 73 -7.59 -6.47 9.24
C GLY A 73 -7.01 -6.13 7.85
N VAL A 74 -5.70 -6.34 7.66
CA VAL A 74 -5.00 -6.11 6.38
C VAL A 74 -4.43 -7.42 5.85
N ASP A 75 -4.60 -7.67 4.56
CA ASP A 75 -3.88 -8.72 3.82
C ASP A 75 -3.43 -8.18 2.46
N VAL A 76 -2.43 -8.80 1.87
CA VAL A 76 -1.91 -8.48 0.54
C VAL A 76 -1.85 -9.75 -0.28
N GLY A 77 -2.64 -9.82 -1.34
CA GLY A 77 -2.67 -10.95 -2.26
C GLY A 77 -1.87 -10.71 -3.52
N GLY A 78 -1.61 -11.78 -4.25
CA GLY A 78 -0.85 -11.80 -5.49
C GLY A 78 0.65 -11.92 -5.26
N THR A 79 1.24 -12.96 -5.82
CA THR A 79 2.67 -13.28 -5.65
C THR A 79 3.56 -12.64 -6.70
N HIS A 80 2.99 -12.18 -7.82
CA HIS A 80 3.73 -11.50 -8.87
C HIS A 80 4.13 -10.08 -8.44
N SER A 81 5.36 -9.67 -8.71
CA SER A 81 5.93 -8.37 -8.31
C SER A 81 5.07 -7.15 -8.65
N VAL A 82 4.36 -7.20 -9.77
CA VAL A 82 3.50 -6.10 -10.24
C VAL A 82 2.03 -6.27 -9.85
N ASN A 83 1.62 -7.41 -9.30
CA ASN A 83 0.20 -7.69 -8.99
C ASN A 83 -0.06 -7.84 -7.50
N GLN A 84 0.56 -6.99 -6.70
CA GLN A 84 0.38 -6.92 -5.25
C GLN A 84 -0.87 -6.09 -4.93
N ARG A 85 -1.83 -6.71 -4.27
CA ARG A 85 -3.14 -6.11 -3.97
C ARG A 85 -3.41 -6.09 -2.50
N ILE A 86 -3.65 -4.90 -1.98
CA ILE A 86 -4.06 -4.74 -0.60
C ILE A 86 -5.57 -4.94 -0.46
N ASN A 87 -5.92 -5.61 0.62
CA ASN A 87 -7.28 -5.76 1.11
C ASN A 87 -7.35 -5.27 2.55
N ILE A 88 -8.32 -4.43 2.89
CA ILE A 88 -8.58 -3.96 4.25
C ILE A 88 -10.03 -4.30 4.61
N ARG A 89 -10.23 -5.19 5.57
CA ARG A 89 -11.56 -5.66 6.03
C ARG A 89 -12.44 -6.22 4.90
N GLY A 90 -11.85 -6.84 3.87
CA GLY A 90 -12.57 -7.33 2.69
C GLY A 90 -12.76 -6.33 1.57
N LEU A 91 -12.40 -5.06 1.75
CA LEU A 91 -12.41 -4.03 0.71
C LEU A 91 -11.10 -4.03 -0.06
N GLY A 92 -11.19 -4.06 -1.38
CA GLY A 92 -10.04 -4.07 -2.27
C GLY A 92 -9.46 -2.68 -2.56
N GLU A 93 -8.36 -2.64 -3.27
CA GLU A 93 -7.56 -1.43 -3.53
C GLU A 93 -8.32 -0.28 -4.20
N THR A 94 -9.40 -0.55 -4.95
CA THR A 94 -10.25 0.49 -5.59
C THR A 94 -11.14 1.22 -4.59
N ASP A 95 -11.34 0.67 -3.40
CA ASP A 95 -12.13 1.24 -2.31
C ASP A 95 -11.27 1.99 -1.29
N LEU A 96 -9.94 1.91 -1.45
CA LEU A 96 -8.95 2.49 -0.54
C LEU A 96 -8.32 3.76 -1.14
N ASP A 97 -7.88 4.66 -0.26
CA ASP A 97 -7.07 5.82 -0.65
C ASP A 97 -5.57 5.47 -0.51
N ILE A 98 -4.92 5.09 -1.61
CA ILE A 98 -3.50 4.72 -1.64
C ILE A 98 -2.69 5.86 -2.24
N ARG A 99 -1.70 6.37 -1.48
CA ARG A 99 -0.86 7.50 -1.91
C ARG A 99 0.62 7.26 -1.68
N LEU A 100 1.44 7.82 -2.57
CA LEU A 100 2.90 7.92 -2.45
C LEU A 100 3.31 9.40 -2.49
N ASP A 101 3.94 9.91 -1.43
CA ASP A 101 4.30 11.33 -1.27
C ASP A 101 3.13 12.30 -1.56
N GLY A 102 1.91 11.87 -1.21
CA GLY A 102 0.65 12.59 -1.45
C GLY A 102 0.02 12.36 -2.82
N ALA A 103 0.70 11.75 -3.79
CA ALA A 103 0.17 11.42 -5.10
C ALA A 103 -0.67 10.14 -5.05
N SER A 104 -1.91 10.19 -5.55
CA SER A 104 -2.77 9.01 -5.68
C SER A 104 -2.15 7.97 -6.62
N GLN A 105 -2.11 6.72 -6.17
CA GLN A 105 -1.61 5.56 -6.92
C GLN A 105 -2.75 4.75 -7.54
N HIS A 106 -3.94 5.34 -7.63
CA HIS A 106 -5.10 4.65 -8.15
C HIS A 106 -4.90 4.21 -9.62
N ALA A 107 -5.09 2.92 -9.90
CA ALA A 107 -5.14 2.37 -11.24
C ALA A 107 -6.12 1.19 -11.26
N ASN A 108 -7.08 1.20 -12.19
CA ASN A 108 -7.99 0.07 -12.37
C ASN A 108 -7.50 -0.83 -13.52
N MET A 109 -6.51 -1.66 -13.20
CA MET A 109 -5.89 -2.64 -14.13
C MET A 109 -5.69 -3.99 -13.43
N PHE A 110 -6.61 -4.39 -12.60
CA PHE A 110 -6.42 -5.41 -11.57
C PHE A 110 -6.07 -6.83 -12.10
N HIS A 111 -6.33 -7.14 -13.36
CA HIS A 111 -5.86 -8.39 -13.96
C HIS A 111 -4.37 -8.37 -14.32
N HIS A 112 -3.73 -7.21 -14.26
CA HIS A 112 -2.38 -7.01 -14.77
C HIS A 112 -1.45 -6.34 -13.78
N ILE A 113 -1.92 -5.37 -12.99
CA ILE A 113 -1.11 -4.62 -12.04
C ILE A 113 -1.94 -4.26 -10.80
N GLY A 114 -1.30 -4.32 -9.63
CA GLY A 114 -1.84 -3.76 -8.39
C GLY A 114 -1.31 -2.35 -8.11
N ASN A 115 -1.87 -1.68 -7.11
CA ASN A 115 -1.54 -0.29 -6.77
C ASN A 115 -0.34 -0.16 -5.81
N LEU A 116 0.34 -1.28 -5.47
CA LEU A 116 1.47 -1.33 -4.53
C LEU A 116 2.82 -1.53 -5.24
N THR A 117 2.99 -1.03 -6.47
CA THR A 117 4.26 -1.07 -7.21
C THR A 117 5.26 -0.06 -6.65
N LEU A 118 5.87 -0.37 -5.51
CA LEU A 118 6.76 0.48 -4.74
C LEU A 118 8.03 -0.28 -4.36
N ASN A 119 9.12 0.44 -4.11
CA ASN A 119 10.33 -0.16 -3.55
C ASN A 119 10.44 0.18 -2.06
N PRO A 120 10.40 -0.82 -1.16
CA PRO A 120 10.45 -0.58 0.28
C PRO A 120 11.76 0.07 0.78
N ASP A 121 12.90 -0.10 0.10
CA ASP A 121 14.21 0.43 0.53
C ASP A 121 14.24 1.97 0.67
N ILE A 122 13.44 2.67 -0.16
CA ILE A 122 13.39 4.15 -0.14
C ILE A 122 12.27 4.71 0.72
N LEU A 123 11.38 3.87 1.24
CA LEU A 123 10.29 4.35 2.08
C LEU A 123 10.80 4.84 3.43
N LYS A 124 10.25 5.95 3.89
CA LYS A 124 10.42 6.52 5.23
C LYS A 124 9.36 5.99 6.18
N THR A 125 8.10 6.06 5.76
CA THR A 125 6.95 5.60 6.54
C THR A 125 5.90 4.96 5.64
N ALA A 126 5.10 4.08 6.24
CA ALA A 126 3.84 3.62 5.70
C ALA A 126 2.77 3.76 6.79
N ASP A 127 1.79 4.63 6.57
CA ASP A 127 0.68 4.87 7.48
C ASP A 127 -0.56 4.17 6.96
N ILE A 128 -1.04 3.18 7.69
CA ILE A 128 -2.19 2.37 7.33
C ILE A 128 -3.34 2.69 8.29
N GLN A 129 -4.42 3.23 7.75
CA GLN A 129 -5.65 3.44 8.50
C GLN A 129 -6.65 2.36 8.16
N VAL A 130 -6.93 1.50 9.11
CA VAL A 130 -7.89 0.41 8.97
C VAL A 130 -9.29 0.95 9.24
N GLY A 131 -10.12 1.00 8.19
CA GLY A 131 -11.45 1.61 8.22
C GLY A 131 -11.46 3.13 8.03
N ASN A 132 -12.59 3.65 7.58
CA ASN A 132 -12.76 5.07 7.23
C ASN A 132 -13.68 5.77 8.22
N ASN A 133 -13.15 6.59 9.11
CA ASN A 133 -13.88 7.28 10.20
C ASN A 133 -13.63 8.80 10.26
N SER A 134 -12.93 9.37 9.29
CA SER A 134 -12.71 10.81 9.17
C SER A 134 -13.11 11.33 7.79
N VAL A 135 -13.77 12.48 7.73
CA VAL A 135 -14.15 13.14 6.46
C VAL A 135 -12.96 13.73 5.70
N THR A 136 -11.76 13.71 6.29
CA THR A 136 -10.54 14.21 5.64
C THR A 136 -10.04 13.28 4.53
N GLN A 137 -10.65 12.11 4.36
CA GLN A 137 -10.38 11.12 3.32
C GLN A 137 -11.64 10.84 2.51
N GLY A 138 -11.47 10.41 1.26
CA GLY A 138 -12.54 9.88 0.41
C GLY A 138 -12.66 8.36 0.49
N GLY A 139 -13.51 7.77 -0.35
CA GLY A 139 -13.66 6.33 -0.52
C GLY A 139 -14.48 5.62 0.56
N LEU A 140 -14.59 4.30 0.44
CA LEU A 140 -15.41 3.43 1.29
C LEU A 140 -14.60 2.79 2.43
N GLY A 141 -13.34 2.41 2.14
CA GLY A 141 -12.44 1.69 3.04
C GLY A 141 -11.49 2.58 3.84
N GLY A 142 -10.33 2.05 4.13
CA GLY A 142 -9.23 2.76 4.79
C GLY A 142 -8.32 3.52 3.84
N SER A 143 -7.12 3.83 4.32
CA SER A 143 -6.09 4.46 3.50
C SER A 143 -4.71 3.87 3.78
N VAL A 144 -3.83 3.98 2.78
CA VAL A 144 -2.43 3.59 2.89
C VAL A 144 -1.58 4.71 2.31
N TYR A 145 -0.85 5.41 3.16
CA TYR A 145 0.00 6.52 2.77
C TYR A 145 1.46 6.15 2.94
N PHE A 146 2.18 6.15 1.83
CA PHE A 146 3.62 5.95 1.81
C PHE A 146 4.33 7.29 1.67
N GLU A 147 5.35 7.50 2.47
CA GLU A 147 6.29 8.60 2.28
C GLU A 147 7.69 8.05 1.98
N THR A 148 8.36 8.64 1.00
CA THR A 148 9.75 8.30 0.67
C THR A 148 10.72 9.19 1.45
N LYS A 149 11.91 8.66 1.73
CA LYS A 149 13.00 9.42 2.38
C LYS A 149 13.37 10.66 1.57
N ASP A 150 13.83 11.67 2.27
CA ASP A 150 14.49 12.84 1.69
C ASP A 150 15.96 12.93 2.14
N ALA A 151 16.67 13.99 1.74
CA ALA A 151 18.07 14.18 2.11
C ALA A 151 18.27 14.30 3.64
N LYS A 152 17.31 14.93 4.33
CA LYS A 152 17.41 15.18 5.77
C LYS A 152 17.17 13.94 6.61
N ASP A 153 16.33 13.01 6.12
CA ASP A 153 16.09 11.72 6.77
C ASP A 153 17.34 10.83 6.80
N LEU A 154 18.28 11.09 5.88
CA LEU A 154 19.49 10.28 5.71
C LEU A 154 20.75 10.95 6.29
N LEU A 155 20.74 12.26 6.49
CA LEU A 155 21.90 12.99 7.03
C LEU A 155 22.02 12.75 8.54
N ARG A 156 23.19 12.28 8.97
CA ARG A 156 23.54 12.15 10.39
C ARG A 156 23.86 13.53 10.99
N HIS A 157 23.89 13.60 12.30
CA HIS A 157 24.20 14.84 13.02
C HIS A 157 25.54 15.45 12.55
N ASN A 158 25.52 16.73 12.19
CA ASN A 158 26.63 17.51 11.63
C ASN A 158 27.11 17.10 10.21
N GLU A 159 26.40 16.22 9.53
CA GLU A 159 26.67 15.95 8.11
C GLU A 159 25.98 16.96 7.20
N SER A 160 26.63 17.32 6.11
CA SER A 160 26.04 18.14 5.07
C SER A 160 25.94 17.41 3.73
N PHE A 161 26.55 16.25 3.62
CA PHE A 161 26.55 15.41 2.42
C PHE A 161 26.82 13.96 2.82
N GLY A 162 26.15 13.01 2.18
CA GLY A 162 26.34 11.60 2.39
C GLY A 162 25.96 10.75 1.18
N ALA A 163 26.31 9.48 1.26
CA ALA A 163 25.87 8.48 0.29
C ALA A 163 25.58 7.16 1.02
N ARG A 164 24.58 6.42 0.57
CA ARG A 164 24.25 5.09 1.06
C ARG A 164 24.30 4.09 -0.08
N VAL A 165 24.98 2.98 0.12
CA VAL A 165 24.95 1.81 -0.77
C VAL A 165 24.25 0.69 -0.05
N HIS A 166 23.32 0.03 -0.72
CA HIS A 166 22.63 -1.15 -0.20
C HIS A 166 22.71 -2.28 -1.23
N GLY A 167 22.84 -3.51 -0.75
CA GLY A 167 22.76 -4.71 -1.57
C GLY A 167 22.04 -5.80 -0.82
N GLY A 168 21.18 -6.56 -1.51
CA GLY A 168 20.39 -7.65 -0.94
C GLY A 168 20.40 -8.89 -1.84
N TYR A 169 20.26 -10.03 -1.21
CA TYR A 169 20.08 -11.34 -1.84
C TYR A 169 19.01 -12.13 -1.11
N ALA A 170 18.09 -12.69 -1.87
CA ALA A 170 17.06 -13.61 -1.40
C ALA A 170 17.19 -14.94 -2.15
N SER A 171 17.26 -16.04 -1.41
CA SER A 171 17.46 -17.37 -2.02
C SER A 171 16.30 -17.79 -2.91
N ASN A 172 15.13 -17.20 -2.71
CA ASN A 172 13.88 -17.57 -3.40
C ASN A 172 13.14 -16.33 -3.97
N ALA A 173 13.54 -15.66 -4.93
CA ALA A 173 14.70 -15.71 -5.78
C ALA A 173 14.93 -14.30 -6.31
N SER A 174 15.58 -13.43 -5.54
CA SER A 174 15.86 -12.06 -5.96
C SER A 174 17.25 -11.57 -5.58
N GLN A 175 17.74 -10.57 -6.31
CA GLN A 175 18.96 -9.83 -6.01
C GLN A 175 18.67 -8.35 -6.22
N GLN A 176 19.12 -7.51 -5.30
CA GLN A 176 18.90 -6.07 -5.40
C GLN A 176 20.16 -5.28 -5.05
N GLY A 177 20.22 -4.06 -5.56
CA GLY A 177 21.25 -3.11 -5.21
C GLY A 177 20.80 -1.67 -5.40
N SER A 178 21.06 -0.81 -4.42
CA SER A 178 20.73 0.61 -4.50
C SER A 178 21.89 1.51 -4.15
N LEU A 179 21.84 2.73 -4.68
CA LEU A 179 22.72 3.85 -4.34
C LEU A 179 21.87 5.08 -4.08
N THR A 180 22.07 5.71 -2.93
CA THR A 180 21.48 7.01 -2.60
C THR A 180 22.58 8.03 -2.37
N VAL A 181 22.46 9.20 -2.96
CA VAL A 181 23.36 10.36 -2.73
C VAL A 181 22.49 11.52 -2.27
N TYR A 182 22.89 12.18 -1.20
CA TYR A 182 22.06 13.22 -0.58
C TYR A 182 22.92 14.29 0.10
N GLY A 183 22.36 15.48 0.25
CA GLY A 183 23.08 16.54 0.93
C GLY A 183 22.38 17.88 0.96
N LEU A 184 22.91 18.77 1.82
CA LEU A 184 22.52 20.16 1.93
C LEU A 184 23.30 20.99 0.88
N LEU A 185 22.58 21.67 0.02
CA LEU A 185 23.17 22.51 -1.03
C LEU A 185 23.44 23.96 -0.57
N GLY A 186 23.07 24.28 0.70
CA GLY A 186 23.18 25.63 1.27
C GLY A 186 21.96 26.49 0.97
N ASN A 187 21.84 27.63 1.70
CA ASN A 187 20.73 28.58 1.57
C ASN A 187 19.32 27.94 1.72
N GLY A 188 19.21 26.90 2.53
CA GLY A 188 17.95 26.17 2.77
C GLY A 188 17.60 25.12 1.72
N PHE A 189 18.48 24.87 0.72
CA PHE A 189 18.27 23.79 -0.25
C PHE A 189 18.90 22.48 0.22
N ASP A 190 18.22 21.39 -0.03
CA ASP A 190 18.69 20.01 0.08
C ASP A 190 18.31 19.21 -1.17
N ALA A 191 19.04 18.13 -1.44
CA ALA A 191 18.73 17.27 -2.58
C ALA A 191 19.10 15.82 -2.28
N MET A 192 18.34 14.90 -2.89
CA MET A 192 18.57 13.46 -2.86
C MET A 192 18.38 12.88 -4.26
N LEU A 193 19.23 11.91 -4.60
CA LEU A 193 19.07 11.05 -5.77
C LEU A 193 19.24 9.60 -5.33
N TYR A 194 18.23 8.79 -5.57
CA TYR A 194 18.19 7.36 -5.32
C TYR A 194 18.10 6.59 -6.62
N GLY A 195 18.78 5.46 -6.72
CA GLY A 195 18.65 4.50 -7.80
C GLY A 195 18.71 3.08 -7.27
N ASN A 196 17.80 2.22 -7.72
CA ASN A 196 17.71 0.81 -7.33
C ASN A 196 17.56 -0.08 -8.56
N LEU A 197 18.11 -1.28 -8.47
CA LEU A 197 17.95 -2.36 -9.44
C LEU A 197 17.60 -3.64 -8.69
N VAL A 198 16.55 -4.34 -9.14
CA VAL A 198 16.16 -5.66 -8.64
C VAL A 198 16.11 -6.61 -9.81
N LYS A 199 16.76 -7.76 -9.67
CA LYS A 199 16.64 -8.88 -10.58
C LYS A 199 15.90 -9.99 -9.87
N ARG A 200 14.83 -10.52 -10.49
CA ARG A 200 14.05 -11.65 -9.99
C ARG A 200 14.12 -12.80 -10.96
N ASP A 201 14.28 -14.00 -10.43
CA ASP A 201 14.06 -15.25 -11.15
C ASP A 201 12.68 -15.83 -10.76
N ASN A 202 12.21 -16.91 -11.40
CA ASN A 202 11.03 -17.63 -10.92
C ASN A 202 11.32 -18.18 -9.51
N PHE A 203 10.39 -18.00 -8.59
CA PHE A 203 10.54 -18.53 -7.23
C PHE A 203 9.97 -19.94 -7.11
N GLU A 204 10.38 -20.69 -6.07
CA GLU A 204 9.77 -21.95 -5.66
C GLU A 204 8.72 -21.67 -4.58
N ASP A 205 7.52 -22.24 -4.71
CA ASP A 205 6.47 -22.20 -3.71
C ASP A 205 6.73 -23.19 -2.54
N GLY A 206 5.88 -23.21 -1.52
CA GLY A 206 6.02 -24.12 -0.37
C GLY A 206 5.93 -25.62 -0.72
N ARG A 207 5.50 -25.96 -1.94
CA ARG A 207 5.49 -27.33 -2.47
C ARG A 207 6.81 -27.70 -3.17
N GLY A 208 7.74 -26.74 -3.31
CA GLY A 208 8.95 -26.88 -4.12
C GLY A 208 8.67 -26.86 -5.63
N VAL A 209 7.55 -26.25 -6.05
CA VAL A 209 7.21 -26.06 -7.46
C VAL A 209 7.69 -24.70 -7.91
N GLU A 210 8.54 -24.69 -8.95
CA GLU A 210 9.00 -23.43 -9.56
C GLU A 210 7.84 -22.76 -10.28
N THR A 211 7.62 -21.47 -10.00
CA THR A 211 6.61 -20.65 -10.68
C THR A 211 6.96 -20.41 -12.13
N PHE A 212 6.00 -19.88 -12.89
CA PHE A 212 6.17 -19.68 -14.33
C PHE A 212 5.80 -18.27 -14.75
N GLY A 213 6.75 -17.58 -15.40
CA GLY A 213 6.52 -16.29 -16.02
C GLY A 213 6.40 -15.14 -15.01
N VAL A 214 7.21 -15.18 -13.95
CA VAL A 214 7.37 -14.10 -12.95
C VAL A 214 8.80 -13.51 -12.97
N GLU A 215 9.71 -14.11 -13.76
CA GLU A 215 11.09 -13.63 -13.92
C GLU A 215 11.11 -12.26 -14.60
N GLY A 216 11.83 -11.31 -14.02
CA GLY A 216 11.94 -9.96 -14.56
C GLY A 216 12.88 -9.06 -13.78
N ASP A 217 13.08 -7.89 -14.33
CA ASP A 217 13.97 -6.85 -13.78
C ASP A 217 13.17 -5.60 -13.42
N THR A 218 13.45 -5.04 -12.24
CA THR A 218 12.89 -3.74 -11.83
C THR A 218 14.01 -2.73 -11.68
N TYR A 219 13.77 -1.49 -12.10
CA TYR A 219 14.57 -0.37 -11.63
C TYR A 219 13.68 0.77 -11.16
N ASN A 220 14.16 1.47 -10.12
CA ASN A 220 13.51 2.65 -9.57
C ASN A 220 14.53 3.77 -9.44
N VAL A 221 14.14 4.98 -9.85
CA VAL A 221 14.93 6.20 -9.69
C VAL A 221 14.07 7.27 -9.06
N LEU A 222 14.50 7.82 -7.92
CA LEU A 222 13.82 8.90 -7.24
C LEU A 222 14.78 10.09 -7.08
N GLY A 223 14.36 11.27 -7.54
CA GLY A 223 15.04 12.53 -7.27
C GLY A 223 14.16 13.44 -6.43
N LYS A 224 14.71 14.01 -5.36
CA LYS A 224 14.02 15.02 -4.51
C LYS A 224 14.87 16.27 -4.40
N LEU A 225 14.23 17.44 -4.45
CA LEU A 225 14.81 18.75 -4.20
C LEU A 225 13.96 19.48 -3.18
N GLY A 226 14.51 19.66 -1.98
CA GLY A 226 13.89 20.39 -0.89
C GLY A 226 14.36 21.85 -0.83
N PHE A 227 13.48 22.73 -0.35
CA PHE A 227 13.79 24.13 -0.07
C PHE A 227 13.08 24.59 1.21
N GLU A 228 13.84 24.94 2.22
CA GLU A 228 13.38 25.52 3.48
C GLU A 228 13.87 26.96 3.64
N PRO A 229 13.04 27.94 3.26
CA PRO A 229 13.38 29.36 3.49
C PRO A 229 13.36 29.72 4.98
N SER A 230 12.72 28.93 5.82
CA SER A 230 12.68 29.06 7.28
C SER A 230 12.22 27.74 7.91
N ASP A 231 12.38 27.59 9.23
CA ASP A 231 11.95 26.42 10.00
C ASP A 231 10.42 26.15 9.93
N LEU A 232 9.65 27.12 9.44
CA LEU A 232 8.19 27.00 9.32
C LEU A 232 7.72 26.51 7.96
N HIS A 233 8.54 26.62 6.92
CA HIS A 233 8.13 26.42 5.53
C HIS A 233 9.09 25.47 4.82
N ARG A 234 8.56 24.40 4.24
CA ARG A 234 9.28 23.50 3.34
C ARG A 234 8.54 23.38 2.02
N PHE A 235 9.28 23.45 0.94
CA PHE A 235 8.85 23.09 -0.42
C PHE A 235 9.67 21.90 -0.87
N GLU A 236 9.05 20.95 -1.55
CA GLU A 236 9.75 19.79 -2.10
C GLU A 236 9.23 19.45 -3.49
N LEU A 237 10.14 19.24 -4.41
CA LEU A 237 9.88 18.70 -5.75
C LEU A 237 10.43 17.27 -5.78
N GLY A 238 9.56 16.30 -6.01
CA GLY A 238 9.88 14.88 -6.18
C GLY A 238 9.61 14.39 -7.60
N TYR A 239 10.47 13.52 -8.12
CA TYR A 239 10.20 12.77 -9.36
C TYR A 239 10.63 11.32 -9.18
N ASP A 240 9.67 10.42 -9.23
CA ASP A 240 9.84 8.98 -9.07
C ASP A 240 9.54 8.25 -10.38
N ILE A 241 10.49 7.43 -10.82
CA ILE A 241 10.43 6.58 -12.00
C ILE A 241 10.53 5.14 -11.54
N TYR A 242 9.50 4.35 -11.81
CA TYR A 242 9.48 2.91 -11.54
C TYR A 242 9.28 2.16 -12.85
N ARG A 243 10.07 1.15 -13.09
CA ARG A 243 10.01 0.30 -14.28
C ARG A 243 10.16 -1.14 -13.87
N ASP A 244 9.32 -2.00 -14.42
CA ASP A 244 9.38 -3.44 -14.23
C ASP A 244 9.17 -4.11 -15.60
N SER A 245 10.06 -4.99 -16.00
CA SER A 245 10.01 -5.59 -17.32
C SER A 245 10.43 -7.06 -17.29
N GLY A 246 9.76 -7.86 -18.10
CA GLY A 246 10.05 -9.30 -18.23
C GLY A 246 9.22 -9.96 -19.30
N ASP A 247 9.50 -11.25 -19.50
CA ASP A 247 8.66 -12.14 -20.28
C ASP A 247 7.66 -12.82 -19.34
N TYR A 248 6.48 -12.21 -19.18
CA TYR A 248 5.54 -12.58 -18.13
C TYR A 248 4.43 -13.51 -18.62
N SER A 249 3.86 -14.25 -17.69
CA SER A 249 2.66 -15.06 -17.93
C SER A 249 1.49 -14.16 -18.39
N PRO A 250 0.55 -14.67 -19.22
CA PRO A 250 -0.56 -13.87 -19.73
C PRO A 250 -1.45 -13.22 -18.65
N ARG A 251 -1.55 -13.84 -17.49
CA ARG A 251 -2.39 -13.43 -16.36
C ARG A 251 -1.55 -13.37 -15.08
N PRO A 252 -0.97 -12.20 -14.73
CA PRO A 252 -0.19 -12.05 -13.49
C PRO A 252 -1.00 -12.30 -12.20
N ASP A 253 -2.32 -12.28 -12.31
CA ASP A 253 -3.25 -12.57 -11.22
C ASP A 253 -3.59 -14.07 -11.04
N TRP A 254 -2.97 -14.96 -11.82
CA TRP A 254 -3.13 -16.41 -11.76
C TRP A 254 -1.80 -17.09 -11.44
N SER A 255 -1.87 -18.28 -10.84
CA SER A 255 -0.69 -19.11 -10.67
C SER A 255 0.02 -19.41 -11.99
N GLY A 256 1.32 -19.69 -11.95
CA GLY A 256 2.10 -20.13 -13.11
C GLY A 256 1.52 -21.39 -13.75
N GLU A 257 1.06 -22.35 -12.94
CA GLU A 257 0.45 -23.61 -13.42
C GLU A 257 -0.87 -23.35 -14.19
N ALA A 258 -1.71 -22.43 -13.69
CA ALA A 258 -2.95 -22.05 -14.37
C ALA A 258 -2.68 -21.34 -15.70
N ASN A 259 -1.68 -20.48 -15.73
CA ASN A 259 -1.23 -19.84 -16.98
C ASN A 259 -0.75 -20.87 -18.01
N GLN A 260 0.07 -21.83 -17.58
CA GLN A 260 0.52 -22.93 -18.45
C GLN A 260 -0.64 -23.80 -18.93
N GLY A 261 -1.58 -24.16 -18.05
CA GLY A 261 -2.78 -24.92 -18.40
C GLY A 261 -3.67 -24.23 -19.43
N ASN A 262 -3.80 -22.89 -19.33
CA ASN A 262 -4.64 -22.09 -20.23
C ASN A 262 -3.95 -21.71 -21.54
N SER A 263 -2.66 -21.40 -21.52
CA SER A 263 -1.94 -20.76 -22.62
C SER A 263 -0.67 -21.51 -23.07
N GLY A 264 -0.37 -22.66 -22.46
CA GLY A 264 0.88 -23.37 -22.68
C GLY A 264 2.07 -22.58 -22.13
N SER A 265 3.22 -22.72 -22.80
CA SER A 265 4.46 -22.01 -22.38
C SER A 265 4.58 -20.62 -23.01
N VAL A 266 3.46 -19.93 -23.28
CA VAL A 266 3.49 -18.58 -23.84
C VAL A 266 3.81 -17.60 -22.74
N LEU A 267 4.89 -16.86 -22.94
CA LEU A 267 5.25 -15.66 -22.16
C LEU A 267 5.09 -14.42 -23.05
N ILE A 268 4.68 -13.33 -22.46
CA ILE A 268 4.39 -12.07 -23.16
C ILE A 268 5.41 -11.04 -22.70
N PRO A 269 6.27 -10.53 -23.63
CA PRO A 269 7.12 -9.39 -23.31
C PRO A 269 6.27 -8.23 -22.81
N THR A 270 6.52 -7.79 -21.57
CA THR A 270 5.68 -6.82 -20.90
C THR A 270 6.55 -5.82 -20.13
N ASP A 271 6.23 -4.54 -20.30
CA ASP A 271 6.80 -3.44 -19.53
C ASP A 271 5.70 -2.80 -18.67
N TYR A 272 5.98 -2.58 -17.39
CA TYR A 272 5.16 -1.86 -16.43
C TYR A 272 5.90 -0.59 -16.00
N ASP A 273 5.36 0.54 -16.36
CA ASP A 273 5.96 1.84 -16.16
C ASP A 273 5.11 2.70 -15.23
N ARG A 274 5.73 3.30 -14.19
CA ARG A 274 5.11 4.36 -13.42
C ARG A 274 6.03 5.57 -13.35
N ASP A 275 5.46 6.73 -13.63
CA ASP A 275 6.10 8.06 -13.50
C ASP A 275 5.24 8.91 -12.56
N THR A 276 5.82 9.38 -11.46
CA THR A 276 5.14 10.25 -10.50
C THR A 276 5.96 11.50 -10.25
N ILE A 277 5.36 12.66 -10.50
CA ILE A 277 5.92 13.97 -10.14
C ILE A 277 5.06 14.59 -9.04
N THR A 278 5.71 15.11 -8.00
CA THR A 278 5.07 15.79 -6.87
C THR A 278 5.70 17.14 -6.62
N LEU A 279 4.89 18.13 -6.32
CA LEU A 279 5.31 19.40 -5.75
C LEU A 279 4.54 19.60 -4.46
N SER A 280 5.23 19.55 -3.34
CA SER A 280 4.62 19.69 -2.02
C SER A 280 5.07 20.97 -1.32
N TYR A 281 4.17 21.48 -0.51
CA TYR A 281 4.42 22.56 0.44
C TYR A 281 3.99 22.10 1.82
N GLU A 282 4.82 22.34 2.82
CA GLU A 282 4.59 22.00 4.20
C GLU A 282 4.76 23.25 5.09
N LEU A 283 3.80 23.44 5.99
CA LEU A 283 3.79 24.48 7.02
C LEU A 283 3.87 23.82 8.39
N GLN A 284 4.87 24.17 9.19
CA GLN A 284 5.08 23.68 10.56
C GLN A 284 5.07 24.83 11.58
N GLY A 285 3.93 25.50 11.71
CA GLY A 285 3.76 26.54 12.73
C GLY A 285 3.16 25.99 14.02
N GLU A 286 3.35 26.72 15.13
CA GLU A 286 2.85 26.32 16.46
C GLU A 286 1.32 26.10 16.50
N ARG A 287 0.55 26.94 15.79
CA ARG A 287 -0.92 26.89 15.77
C ARG A 287 -1.50 26.47 14.41
N HIS A 288 -0.70 26.53 13.37
CA HIS A 288 -1.11 26.21 12.02
C HIS A 288 -0.06 25.29 11.41
N LYS A 289 -0.47 24.11 11.00
CA LYS A 289 0.38 23.14 10.31
C LYS A 289 -0.39 22.50 9.17
N GLY A 290 0.29 21.97 8.19
CA GLY A 290 -0.37 21.27 7.11
C GLY A 290 0.51 21.08 5.90
N LYS A 291 -0.04 20.36 4.91
CA LYS A 291 0.63 19.99 3.67
C LYS A 291 -0.29 20.28 2.48
N ALA A 292 0.28 20.71 1.39
CA ALA A 292 -0.36 20.79 0.10
C ALA A 292 0.51 20.07 -0.93
N SER A 293 -0.06 19.16 -1.71
CA SER A 293 0.66 18.39 -2.73
C SER A 293 -0.07 18.49 -4.06
N LEU A 294 0.63 19.00 -5.07
CA LEU A 294 0.23 18.98 -6.48
C LEU A 294 0.99 17.83 -7.14
N TYR A 295 0.29 16.96 -7.87
CA TYR A 295 0.91 15.77 -8.42
C TYR A 295 0.36 15.36 -9.78
N SER A 296 1.18 14.58 -10.50
CA SER A 296 0.79 13.79 -11.66
C SER A 296 1.43 12.41 -11.52
N SER A 297 0.62 11.36 -11.49
CA SER A 297 1.09 9.97 -11.47
C SER A 297 0.50 9.20 -12.64
N LYS A 298 1.36 8.61 -13.46
CA LYS A 298 1.00 7.83 -14.65
C LYS A 298 1.50 6.40 -14.48
N THR A 299 0.62 5.43 -14.65
CA THR A 299 0.95 4.01 -14.76
C THR A 299 0.61 3.54 -16.16
N GLU A 300 1.55 2.88 -16.83
CA GLU A 300 1.39 2.36 -18.18
C GLU A 300 1.85 0.89 -18.25
N ILE A 301 1.10 0.09 -18.98
CA ILE A 301 1.47 -1.29 -19.32
C ILE A 301 1.63 -1.36 -20.83
N THR A 302 2.76 -1.87 -21.30
CA THR A 302 2.99 -2.22 -22.71
C THR A 302 3.21 -3.71 -22.84
N ARG A 303 2.40 -4.38 -23.67
CA ARG A 303 2.47 -5.85 -23.88
C ARG A 303 2.59 -6.19 -25.35
N ASP A 304 3.58 -7.02 -25.71
CA ASP A 304 3.65 -7.59 -27.06
C ASP A 304 2.85 -8.89 -27.15
N GLU A 305 1.53 -8.74 -27.34
CA GLU A 305 0.60 -9.88 -27.46
C GLU A 305 0.65 -10.56 -28.85
N SER A 306 1.51 -10.09 -29.77
CA SER A 306 1.72 -10.73 -31.06
C SER A 306 2.33 -12.15 -30.96
N VAL A 307 2.97 -12.44 -29.82
CA VAL A 307 3.54 -13.77 -29.53
C VAL A 307 2.49 -14.82 -29.20
N VAL A 308 1.27 -14.39 -28.82
CA VAL A 308 0.17 -15.30 -28.47
C VAL A 308 -0.42 -15.93 -29.72
N THR A 309 -0.62 -17.23 -29.71
CA THR A 309 -1.19 -17.94 -30.84
C THR A 309 -2.51 -18.62 -30.47
N GLY A 310 -3.50 -18.52 -31.35
CA GLY A 310 -4.60 -19.48 -31.49
C GLY A 310 -5.88 -19.22 -30.68
N ARG A 311 -5.88 -18.52 -29.55
CA ARG A 311 -7.09 -18.34 -28.71
C ARG A 311 -7.60 -16.92 -28.60
N TRP A 312 -6.75 -15.95 -28.87
CA TRP A 312 -7.11 -14.53 -28.73
C TRP A 312 -7.63 -13.94 -30.04
N PRO A 313 -8.50 -12.93 -30.00
CA PRO A 313 -8.97 -12.23 -31.19
C PRO A 313 -7.80 -11.67 -31.99
N SER A 314 -7.83 -11.81 -33.31
CA SER A 314 -6.72 -11.43 -34.19
C SER A 314 -6.33 -9.94 -34.12
N ASP A 315 -7.27 -9.08 -33.79
CA ASP A 315 -7.09 -7.64 -33.62
C ASP A 315 -6.42 -7.28 -32.29
N ARG A 316 -6.26 -8.25 -31.40
CA ARG A 316 -5.51 -8.15 -30.16
C ARG A 316 -4.05 -8.60 -30.30
N LEU A 317 -3.72 -9.38 -31.33
CA LEU A 317 -2.38 -9.95 -31.55
C LEU A 317 -1.41 -8.90 -32.09
N SER A 318 -1.04 -7.94 -31.25
CA SER A 318 -0.19 -6.79 -31.56
C SER A 318 0.47 -6.29 -30.28
N VAL A 319 1.31 -5.26 -30.41
CA VAL A 319 1.74 -4.50 -29.23
C VAL A 319 0.57 -3.64 -28.75
N ASN A 320 0.19 -3.83 -27.52
CA ASN A 320 -0.97 -3.21 -26.88
C ASN A 320 -0.54 -2.40 -25.65
N THR A 321 -1.23 -1.29 -25.36
CA THR A 321 -0.92 -0.43 -24.22
C THR A 321 -2.16 -0.13 -23.40
N ALA A 322 -1.99 0.01 -22.10
CA ALA A 322 -2.98 0.55 -21.18
C ALA A 322 -2.32 1.60 -20.29
N GLU A 323 -2.99 2.72 -20.09
CA GLU A 323 -2.52 3.85 -19.29
C GLU A 323 -3.60 4.27 -18.31
N ASN A 324 -3.23 4.44 -17.04
CA ASN A 324 -4.01 5.17 -16.04
C ASN A 324 -3.17 6.38 -15.58
N ARG A 325 -3.81 7.54 -15.49
CA ARG A 325 -3.15 8.75 -15.04
C ARG A 325 -4.03 9.49 -14.03
N ASN A 326 -3.40 9.97 -12.97
CA ASN A 326 -4.01 10.75 -11.90
C ASN A 326 -3.28 12.09 -11.81
N ASP A 327 -3.96 13.16 -12.17
CA ASP A 327 -3.49 14.53 -11.97
C ASP A 327 -4.30 15.12 -10.81
N GLY A 328 -3.65 15.64 -9.77
CA GLY A 328 -4.41 16.05 -8.59
C GLY A 328 -3.74 17.09 -7.69
N LEU A 329 -4.55 17.58 -6.76
CA LEU A 329 -4.18 18.51 -5.71
C LEU A 329 -4.80 18.02 -4.40
N ASN A 330 -3.96 17.75 -3.40
CA ASN A 330 -4.40 17.49 -2.04
C ASN A 330 -3.90 18.61 -1.12
N VAL A 331 -4.80 19.20 -0.36
CA VAL A 331 -4.51 20.27 0.61
C VAL A 331 -5.14 19.89 1.93
N LYS A 332 -4.34 19.77 2.98
CA LYS A 332 -4.80 19.50 4.34
C LYS A 332 -4.06 20.38 5.32
N PHE A 333 -4.79 21.22 6.02
CA PHE A 333 -4.27 22.09 7.08
C PHE A 333 -4.99 21.85 8.40
N GLN A 334 -4.28 22.08 9.49
CA GLN A 334 -4.78 22.00 10.84
C GLN A 334 -4.51 23.33 11.56
N SER A 335 -5.48 23.76 12.36
CA SER A 335 -5.38 24.99 13.13
C SER A 335 -5.89 24.79 14.55
N ASP A 336 -5.05 25.17 15.52
CA ASP A 336 -5.38 25.14 16.94
C ASP A 336 -5.88 26.51 17.38
N PHE A 337 -7.08 26.55 18.01
CA PHE A 337 -7.71 27.78 18.48
C PHE A 337 -8.65 27.51 19.66
N SER A 338 -9.10 28.55 20.30
CA SER A 338 -10.04 28.43 21.43
C SER A 338 -11.30 29.25 21.18
N ILE A 339 -12.46 28.64 21.44
CA ILE A 339 -13.77 29.32 21.46
C ILE A 339 -14.37 29.17 22.85
N ALA A 340 -14.74 30.30 23.47
CA ALA A 340 -15.34 30.32 24.82
C ALA A 340 -14.57 29.49 25.87
N SER A 341 -13.25 29.55 25.84
CA SER A 341 -12.32 28.80 26.70
C SER A 341 -12.22 27.29 26.43
N LEU A 342 -12.87 26.78 25.40
CA LEU A 342 -12.71 25.41 24.96
C LEU A 342 -11.66 25.37 23.84
N GLU A 343 -10.74 24.45 23.95
CA GLU A 343 -9.72 24.20 22.92
C GLU A 343 -10.34 23.45 21.74
N ASN A 344 -9.91 23.83 20.55
CA ASN A 344 -10.35 23.24 19.28
C ASN A 344 -9.17 23.01 18.37
N VAL A 345 -9.24 21.92 17.62
CA VAL A 345 -8.32 21.60 16.53
C VAL A 345 -9.16 21.39 15.28
N ALA A 346 -9.11 22.35 14.35
CA ALA A 346 -9.79 22.21 13.07
C ALA A 346 -8.85 21.69 11.99
N THR A 347 -9.22 20.61 11.34
CA THR A 347 -8.59 20.08 10.12
C THR A 347 -9.49 20.40 8.93
N TYR A 348 -8.93 21.01 7.89
CA TYR A 348 -9.69 21.43 6.72
C TYR A 348 -8.85 21.36 5.46
N GLY A 349 -9.52 21.22 4.32
CA GLY A 349 -8.79 21.10 3.08
C GLY A 349 -9.63 20.93 1.84
N VAL A 350 -8.92 20.68 0.76
CA VAL A 350 -9.47 20.43 -0.58
C VAL A 350 -8.75 19.21 -1.15
N ASP A 351 -9.51 18.35 -1.81
CA ASP A 351 -8.99 17.21 -2.56
C ASP A 351 -9.54 17.25 -3.97
N TYR A 352 -8.67 17.25 -4.97
CA TYR A 352 -9.05 17.23 -6.38
C TYR A 352 -8.26 16.17 -7.10
N ILE A 353 -8.93 15.35 -7.88
CA ILE A 353 -8.33 14.35 -8.74
C ILE A 353 -9.01 14.32 -10.10
N ASP A 354 -8.21 14.28 -11.16
CA ASP A 354 -8.61 14.00 -12.54
C ASP A 354 -7.97 12.66 -12.94
N LYS A 355 -8.78 11.61 -13.01
CA LYS A 355 -8.37 10.26 -13.40
C LYS A 355 -8.63 10.06 -14.88
N THR A 356 -7.67 9.50 -15.61
CA THR A 356 -7.89 9.06 -17.00
C THR A 356 -7.47 7.61 -17.15
N SER A 357 -8.21 6.87 -17.97
CA SER A 357 -7.95 5.47 -18.30
C SER A 357 -8.05 5.28 -19.80
N LYS A 358 -6.96 4.80 -20.42
CA LYS A 358 -6.89 4.64 -21.87
C LYS A 358 -6.23 3.33 -22.24
N SER A 359 -6.79 2.64 -23.23
CA SER A 359 -6.15 1.46 -23.82
C SER A 359 -6.13 1.49 -25.32
N THR A 360 -5.08 0.92 -25.92
CA THR A 360 -4.91 0.77 -27.37
C THR A 360 -4.55 -0.65 -27.75
N TYR A 361 -5.07 -1.09 -28.88
CA TYR A 361 -4.74 -2.38 -29.47
C TYR A 361 -4.25 -2.16 -30.91
N GLY A 362 -3.00 -2.53 -31.17
CA GLY A 362 -2.36 -2.28 -32.46
C GLY A 362 -2.33 -0.80 -32.85
N GLY A 363 -2.25 0.10 -31.86
CA GLY A 363 -2.25 1.55 -32.07
C GLY A 363 -3.66 2.16 -32.25
N VAL A 364 -4.73 1.36 -32.17
CA VAL A 364 -6.12 1.84 -32.25
C VAL A 364 -6.68 1.98 -30.84
N VAL A 365 -7.20 3.17 -30.51
CA VAL A 365 -7.85 3.42 -29.21
C VAL A 365 -9.08 2.53 -29.07
N PHE A 366 -9.14 1.77 -27.99
CA PHE A 366 -10.24 0.90 -27.63
C PHE A 366 -11.11 1.51 -26.52
N ALA A 367 -10.49 2.01 -25.46
CA ALA A 367 -11.15 2.73 -24.37
C ALA A 367 -10.39 4.03 -24.08
N ASP A 368 -11.16 5.08 -23.77
CA ASP A 368 -10.65 6.40 -23.35
C ASP A 368 -11.72 7.01 -22.45
N GLU A 369 -11.47 7.00 -21.15
CA GLU A 369 -12.43 7.42 -20.13
C GLU A 369 -11.75 8.33 -19.12
N SER A 370 -12.54 9.18 -18.48
CA SER A 370 -12.05 10.04 -17.39
C SER A 370 -13.08 10.16 -16.26
N ALA A 371 -12.57 10.43 -15.07
CA ALA A 371 -13.37 10.78 -13.91
C ALA A 371 -12.69 11.90 -13.12
N LYS A 372 -13.49 12.85 -12.65
CA LYS A 372 -13.03 13.97 -11.83
C LYS A 372 -13.78 13.96 -10.53
N ASN A 373 -13.06 14.12 -9.42
CA ASN A 373 -13.65 14.38 -8.13
C ASN A 373 -13.07 15.65 -7.53
N ALA A 374 -13.93 16.56 -7.13
CA ALA A 374 -13.56 17.76 -6.39
C ALA A 374 -14.23 17.72 -5.02
N ALA A 375 -13.46 17.80 -3.96
CA ALA A 375 -13.98 17.74 -2.62
C ALA A 375 -13.44 18.87 -1.74
N ILE A 376 -14.29 19.32 -0.80
CA ILE A 376 -13.91 20.23 0.27
C ILE A 376 -14.36 19.63 1.60
N PHE A 377 -13.52 19.71 2.61
CA PHE A 377 -13.84 19.14 3.92
C PHE A 377 -13.38 20.03 5.07
N ILE A 378 -14.07 19.86 6.18
CA ILE A 378 -13.70 20.42 7.48
C ILE A 378 -14.08 19.44 8.58
N GLU A 379 -13.18 19.24 9.54
CA GLU A 379 -13.39 18.43 10.73
C GLU A 379 -12.85 19.21 11.93
N ASN A 380 -13.62 19.28 13.02
CA ASN A 380 -13.20 19.98 14.22
C ASN A 380 -13.25 19.05 15.44
N GLN A 381 -12.12 18.91 16.11
CA GLN A 381 -12.01 18.26 17.41
C GLN A 381 -12.16 19.32 18.50
N LEU A 382 -13.21 19.19 19.29
CA LEU A 382 -13.54 20.04 20.42
C LEU A 382 -13.17 19.34 21.74
N PHE A 383 -12.28 19.91 22.51
CA PHE A 383 -11.95 19.44 23.87
C PHE A 383 -13.00 19.97 24.85
N VAL A 384 -14.07 19.19 25.04
CA VAL A 384 -15.21 19.56 25.93
C VAL A 384 -14.76 19.59 27.38
N THR A 385 -13.91 18.64 27.75
CA THR A 385 -13.22 18.60 29.06
C THR A 385 -11.81 18.02 28.86
N ASN A 386 -10.97 18.01 29.87
CA ASN A 386 -9.66 17.34 29.83
C ASN A 386 -9.75 15.82 29.59
N ALA A 387 -10.93 15.22 29.81
CA ALA A 387 -11.16 13.79 29.70
C ALA A 387 -12.06 13.40 28.51
N PHE A 388 -12.74 14.36 27.87
CA PHE A 388 -13.68 14.06 26.79
C PHE A 388 -13.50 15.05 25.64
N ASN A 389 -13.29 14.52 24.45
CA ASN A 389 -13.31 15.28 23.21
C ASN A 389 -14.39 14.75 22.25
N LEU A 390 -14.85 15.65 21.39
CA LEU A 390 -15.84 15.38 20.36
C LEU A 390 -15.30 15.89 19.02
N THR A 391 -15.18 15.02 18.04
CA THR A 391 -14.77 15.37 16.68
C THR A 391 -15.97 15.27 15.76
N ALA A 392 -16.26 16.34 15.02
CA ALA A 392 -17.33 16.37 14.02
C ALA A 392 -16.82 16.95 12.71
N GLY A 393 -17.20 16.36 11.61
CA GLY A 393 -16.74 16.75 10.29
C GLY A 393 -17.83 16.70 9.22
N MET A 394 -17.58 17.44 8.14
CA MET A 394 -18.37 17.43 6.91
C MET A 394 -17.46 17.49 5.69
N ARG A 395 -17.83 16.78 4.65
CA ARG A 395 -17.18 16.78 3.34
C ARG A 395 -18.23 16.84 2.25
N PHE A 396 -17.98 17.63 1.22
CA PHE A 396 -18.77 17.66 0.00
C PHE A 396 -17.90 17.15 -1.13
N ASP A 397 -18.39 16.18 -1.91
CA ASP A 397 -17.77 15.63 -3.11
C ASP A 397 -18.66 15.94 -4.32
N ASP A 398 -18.04 16.41 -5.43
CA ASP A 398 -18.64 16.57 -6.77
C ASP A 398 -17.86 15.68 -7.73
N TYR A 399 -18.49 14.56 -8.10
CA TYR A 399 -17.89 13.52 -8.94
C TYR A 399 -18.51 13.50 -10.33
N LYS A 400 -17.67 13.50 -11.36
CA LYS A 400 -18.09 13.40 -12.74
C LYS A 400 -17.27 12.37 -13.49
N ARG A 401 -17.97 11.43 -14.17
CA ARG A 401 -17.36 10.44 -15.06
C ARG A 401 -17.77 10.66 -16.50
N GLU A 402 -16.80 10.59 -17.42
CA GLU A 402 -17.01 10.71 -18.87
C GLU A 402 -16.47 9.45 -19.55
N ALA A 403 -17.32 8.81 -20.35
CA ALA A 403 -17.03 7.60 -21.12
C ALA A 403 -17.68 7.69 -22.49
N ALA A 404 -17.33 6.77 -23.40
CA ALA A 404 -17.97 6.66 -24.72
C ALA A 404 -19.49 6.43 -24.63
N THR A 405 -19.96 5.84 -23.53
CA THR A 405 -21.39 5.58 -23.23
C THR A 405 -22.15 6.79 -22.66
N GLY A 406 -21.46 7.90 -22.40
CA GLY A 406 -22.05 9.14 -21.89
C GLY A 406 -21.37 9.68 -20.63
N THR A 407 -21.93 10.76 -20.11
CA THR A 407 -21.46 11.43 -18.89
C THR A 407 -22.43 11.15 -17.75
N LYS A 408 -21.87 10.82 -16.58
CA LYS A 408 -22.60 10.65 -15.32
C LYS A 408 -22.00 11.60 -14.27
N SER A 409 -22.85 12.20 -13.45
CA SER A 409 -22.43 13.08 -12.36
C SER A 409 -23.15 12.70 -11.08
N PHE A 410 -22.42 12.75 -9.97
CA PHE A 410 -22.89 12.41 -8.63
C PHE A 410 -22.32 13.43 -7.66
N ASP A 411 -23.09 13.85 -6.69
CA ASP A 411 -22.62 14.70 -5.61
C ASP A 411 -23.19 14.23 -4.28
N ASP A 412 -22.43 14.40 -3.20
CA ASP A 412 -22.91 14.05 -1.86
C ASP A 412 -22.23 14.89 -0.77
N VAL A 413 -22.92 14.98 0.36
CA VAL A 413 -22.41 15.57 1.60
C VAL A 413 -22.25 14.48 2.63
N THR A 414 -21.02 14.05 2.83
CA THR A 414 -20.69 13.08 3.89
C THR A 414 -20.35 13.80 5.20
N TRP A 415 -20.56 13.09 6.31
CA TRP A 415 -20.31 13.60 7.66
C TRP A 415 -19.66 12.57 8.55
N SER A 416 -18.97 13.02 9.59
CA SER A 416 -18.42 12.17 10.65
C SER A 416 -18.70 12.72 12.03
N LEU A 417 -18.82 11.80 13.00
CA LEU A 417 -18.92 12.15 14.41
C LEU A 417 -18.16 11.12 15.24
N THR A 418 -17.24 11.58 16.08
CA THR A 418 -16.44 10.74 16.98
C THR A 418 -16.42 11.32 18.37
N GLY A 419 -16.69 10.49 19.37
CA GLY A 419 -16.49 10.81 20.78
C GLY A 419 -15.36 9.98 21.37
N GLU A 420 -14.48 10.62 22.13
CA GLU A 420 -13.40 9.96 22.84
C GLU A 420 -13.44 10.37 24.31
N TRP A 421 -13.37 9.38 25.20
CA TRP A 421 -13.44 9.57 26.63
C TRP A 421 -12.29 8.88 27.36
N ASN A 422 -11.37 9.67 27.89
CA ASN A 422 -10.33 9.20 28.80
C ASN A 422 -10.95 8.94 30.18
N VAL A 423 -11.43 7.70 30.40
CA VAL A 423 -12.07 7.28 31.65
C VAL A 423 -11.10 7.40 32.82
N THR A 424 -9.85 7.07 32.57
CA THR A 424 -8.70 7.28 33.46
C THR A 424 -7.50 7.72 32.62
N SER A 425 -6.33 7.91 33.23
CA SER A 425 -5.08 8.12 32.50
C SER A 425 -4.68 6.95 31.61
N ASP A 426 -5.16 5.75 31.90
CA ASP A 426 -4.74 4.49 31.30
C ASP A 426 -5.80 3.91 30.34
N TRP A 427 -7.05 4.40 30.39
CA TRP A 427 -8.18 3.86 29.63
C TRP A 427 -8.89 4.94 28.82
N THR A 428 -9.00 4.71 27.51
CA THR A 428 -9.77 5.55 26.60
C THR A 428 -10.88 4.70 25.94
N LEU A 429 -12.12 5.18 26.00
CA LEU A 429 -13.25 4.68 25.23
C LEU A 429 -13.46 5.59 24.03
N PHE A 430 -13.79 5.01 22.88
CA PHE A 430 -14.17 5.79 21.71
C PHE A 430 -15.34 5.16 20.95
N ALA A 431 -16.08 6.01 20.26
CA ALA A 431 -17.10 5.59 19.30
C ALA A 431 -17.13 6.60 18.15
N SER A 432 -17.21 6.09 16.93
CA SER A 432 -17.28 6.91 15.72
C SER A 432 -18.31 6.39 14.74
N THR A 433 -18.89 7.31 13.97
CA THR A 433 -19.73 6.98 12.83
C THR A 433 -19.49 7.97 11.72
N ARG A 434 -19.52 7.50 10.47
CA ARG A 434 -19.29 8.29 9.27
C ARG A 434 -20.15 7.81 8.12
N SER A 435 -20.74 8.75 7.34
CA SER A 435 -21.32 8.44 6.05
C SER A 435 -20.24 8.33 4.97
N LEU A 436 -20.44 7.46 3.97
CA LEU A 436 -19.50 7.13 2.92
C LEU A 436 -20.06 7.53 1.56
N PHE A 437 -19.18 7.82 0.60
CA PHE A 437 -19.53 8.11 -0.79
C PHE A 437 -18.40 7.71 -1.72
N LYS A 438 -18.73 7.06 -2.84
CA LYS A 438 -17.83 6.77 -3.94
C LYS A 438 -18.58 6.75 -5.26
N GLY A 439 -18.13 7.50 -6.26
CA GLY A 439 -18.67 7.43 -7.63
C GLY A 439 -18.18 6.19 -8.37
N PRO A 440 -18.88 5.73 -9.44
CA PRO A 440 -18.49 4.57 -10.22
C PRO A 440 -17.07 4.71 -10.81
N GLU A 441 -16.22 3.74 -10.55
CA GLU A 441 -14.84 3.72 -11.03
C GLU A 441 -14.76 3.69 -12.58
N LEU A 442 -13.60 4.08 -13.13
CA LEU A 442 -13.28 3.87 -14.52
C LEU A 442 -13.23 2.38 -14.83
N LEU A 443 -13.57 2.00 -16.05
CA LEU A 443 -13.48 0.61 -16.50
C LEU A 443 -12.05 0.08 -16.33
N GLU A 444 -11.95 -1.19 -16.00
CA GLU A 444 -10.66 -1.86 -16.05
C GLU A 444 -10.08 -1.74 -17.47
N THR A 445 -8.89 -1.17 -17.55
CA THR A 445 -8.15 -1.10 -18.80
C THR A 445 -7.57 -2.49 -19.15
N PHE A 446 -7.25 -2.69 -20.40
CA PHE A 446 -6.69 -3.94 -20.93
C PHE A 446 -7.67 -5.12 -21.07
N ILE A 447 -8.97 -4.89 -20.85
CA ILE A 447 -10.00 -5.88 -21.18
C ILE A 447 -10.61 -5.55 -22.52
N LYS A 448 -10.00 -6.00 -23.62
CA LYS A 448 -10.67 -6.05 -24.90
C LYS A 448 -11.18 -7.46 -25.15
N TYR A 449 -12.50 -7.56 -25.27
CA TYR A 449 -13.16 -8.74 -25.78
C TYR A 449 -13.96 -8.38 -27.05
N GLN A 450 -15.19 -8.81 -27.21
CA GLN A 450 -15.96 -8.55 -28.45
C GLN A 450 -16.62 -7.16 -28.42
N GLN A 451 -16.99 -6.69 -27.24
CA GLN A 451 -17.65 -5.38 -27.03
C GLN A 451 -16.98 -4.61 -25.90
N THR A 452 -17.12 -3.30 -25.95
CA THR A 452 -16.71 -2.42 -24.87
C THR A 452 -17.65 -2.63 -23.67
N SER A 453 -17.08 -2.69 -22.46
CA SER A 453 -17.85 -2.64 -21.23
C SER A 453 -18.58 -1.31 -21.09
N HIS A 454 -19.73 -1.28 -20.40
CA HIS A 454 -20.56 -0.10 -20.27
C HIS A 454 -21.23 -0.03 -18.90
N LEU A 455 -21.60 1.17 -18.51
CA LEU A 455 -22.38 1.43 -17.30
C LEU A 455 -23.87 1.21 -17.56
N ALA A 456 -24.58 0.74 -16.54
CA ALA A 456 -26.03 0.77 -16.52
C ALA A 456 -26.56 2.21 -16.66
N GLU A 457 -27.71 2.36 -17.31
CA GLU A 457 -28.30 3.71 -17.54
C GLU A 457 -28.72 4.39 -16.24
N ASP A 458 -29.13 3.63 -15.24
CA ASP A 458 -29.64 4.06 -13.93
C ASP A 458 -28.65 3.85 -12.79
N ILE A 459 -27.37 3.62 -13.11
CA ILE A 459 -26.30 3.44 -12.12
C ILE A 459 -26.27 4.60 -11.12
N LYS A 460 -26.14 4.27 -9.86
CA LYS A 460 -25.97 5.20 -8.74
C LYS A 460 -24.54 5.17 -8.22
N ALA A 461 -24.17 6.19 -7.46
CA ALA A 461 -22.95 6.15 -6.65
C ALA A 461 -23.14 5.19 -5.46
N GLU A 462 -22.06 4.60 -5.03
CA GLU A 462 -21.97 3.83 -3.79
C GLU A 462 -22.02 4.80 -2.62
N THR A 463 -22.92 4.56 -1.68
CA THR A 463 -23.04 5.31 -0.43
C THR A 463 -23.01 4.34 0.75
N GLY A 464 -22.97 4.86 1.97
CA GLY A 464 -23.00 3.94 3.10
C GLY A 464 -22.67 4.59 4.43
N GLN A 465 -22.41 3.75 5.42
CA GLN A 465 -22.08 4.19 6.76
C GLN A 465 -21.07 3.25 7.41
N ASN A 466 -19.97 3.80 7.91
CA ASN A 466 -19.04 3.10 8.78
C ASN A 466 -19.32 3.51 10.24
N THR A 467 -19.51 2.55 11.12
CA THR A 467 -19.68 2.75 12.56
C THR A 467 -18.72 1.84 13.31
N GLN A 468 -17.97 2.40 14.23
CA GLN A 468 -17.07 1.62 15.08
C GLN A 468 -17.00 2.16 16.49
N GLY A 469 -16.60 1.33 17.42
CA GLY A 469 -16.35 1.72 18.80
C GLY A 469 -15.36 0.78 19.45
N GLY A 470 -14.69 1.27 20.46
CA GLY A 470 -13.64 0.49 21.07
C GLY A 470 -13.10 1.04 22.37
N VAL A 471 -12.08 0.36 22.85
CA VAL A 471 -11.37 0.70 24.08
C VAL A 471 -9.86 0.58 23.84
N LYS A 472 -9.12 1.58 24.32
CA LYS A 472 -7.66 1.56 24.39
C LYS A 472 -7.22 1.53 25.84
N PHE A 473 -6.17 0.79 26.10
CA PHE A 473 -5.48 0.72 27.38
C PHE A 473 -3.98 0.90 27.14
N ASP A 474 -3.38 1.89 27.80
CA ASP A 474 -1.95 2.16 27.75
C ASP A 474 -1.48 2.43 29.18
N LYS A 475 -0.50 1.65 29.64
CA LYS A 475 0.03 1.77 30.99
C LYS A 475 1.54 1.53 31.05
N ARG A 476 2.24 2.44 31.71
CA ARG A 476 3.65 2.25 32.06
C ARG A 476 3.80 2.05 33.56
N ILE A 477 4.50 1.00 33.95
CA ILE A 477 4.84 0.69 35.35
C ILE A 477 6.33 0.42 35.39
N ASP A 478 7.11 1.34 35.97
CA ASP A 478 8.57 1.30 35.93
C ASP A 478 9.08 1.19 34.46
N GLU A 479 9.80 0.13 34.15
CA GLU A 479 10.34 -0.16 32.80
C GLU A 479 9.40 -1.01 31.93
N HIS A 480 8.19 -1.34 32.45
CA HIS A 480 7.20 -2.14 31.73
C HIS A 480 6.20 -1.23 31.04
N PHE A 481 5.95 -1.51 29.79
CA PHE A 481 4.86 -0.94 29.01
C PHE A 481 3.81 -2.00 28.69
N PHE A 482 2.53 -1.66 28.86
CA PHE A 482 1.39 -2.51 28.51
C PHE A 482 0.45 -1.69 27.65
N GLY A 483 0.12 -2.19 26.45
CA GLY A 483 -0.87 -1.63 25.56
C GLY A 483 -1.93 -2.68 25.21
N ALA A 484 -3.15 -2.25 25.03
CA ALA A 484 -4.21 -3.07 24.44
C ALA A 484 -5.22 -2.19 23.70
N ASN A 485 -5.73 -2.69 22.58
CA ASN A 485 -6.76 -2.04 21.81
C ASN A 485 -7.80 -3.08 21.38
N LEU A 486 -9.07 -2.72 21.48
CA LEU A 486 -10.20 -3.48 20.91
C LEU A 486 -11.05 -2.51 20.10
N THR A 487 -11.31 -2.82 18.86
CA THR A 487 -12.26 -2.14 17.98
C THR A 487 -13.28 -3.12 17.46
N ILE A 488 -14.56 -2.76 17.54
CA ILE A 488 -15.67 -3.47 16.89
C ILE A 488 -16.20 -2.53 15.82
N PHE A 489 -16.43 -3.02 14.61
CA PHE A 489 -16.88 -2.21 13.49
C PHE A 489 -18.04 -2.84 12.72
N LYS A 490 -18.77 -1.98 12.05
CA LYS A 490 -19.78 -2.31 11.05
C LYS A 490 -19.73 -1.27 9.94
N THR A 491 -19.53 -1.73 8.71
CA THR A 491 -19.61 -0.90 7.50
C THR A 491 -20.76 -1.41 6.65
N GLN A 492 -21.70 -0.54 6.29
CA GLN A 492 -22.75 -0.80 5.32
C GLN A 492 -22.42 -0.01 4.06
N ILE A 493 -22.56 -0.64 2.90
CA ILE A 493 -22.41 -0.04 1.59
C ILE A 493 -23.71 -0.30 0.85
N ASP A 494 -24.37 0.79 0.48
CA ASP A 494 -25.62 0.77 -0.26
C ASP A 494 -25.31 0.97 -1.75
N ASP A 495 -26.04 0.28 -2.62
CA ASP A 495 -25.87 0.34 -4.07
C ASP A 495 -24.45 -0.06 -4.55
N ASP A 496 -23.85 -1.10 -3.94
CA ASP A 496 -22.52 -1.64 -4.29
C ASP A 496 -22.41 -1.95 -5.79
N ILE A 497 -21.30 -1.57 -6.41
CA ILE A 497 -21.10 -1.61 -7.85
C ILE A 497 -20.22 -2.79 -8.24
N HIS A 498 -20.73 -3.61 -9.15
CA HIS A 498 -20.02 -4.76 -9.69
C HIS A 498 -19.95 -4.76 -11.22
N GLU A 499 -18.95 -5.44 -11.74
CA GLU A 499 -18.80 -5.75 -13.16
C GLU A 499 -19.33 -7.17 -13.44
N THR A 500 -20.39 -7.27 -14.22
CA THR A 500 -21.00 -8.55 -14.60
C THR A 500 -20.73 -8.88 -16.05
N TRP A 501 -20.19 -10.07 -16.34
CA TRP A 501 -19.93 -10.54 -17.71
C TRP A 501 -21.22 -10.84 -18.47
N GLN A 502 -21.46 -10.15 -19.58
CA GLN A 502 -22.65 -10.29 -20.42
C GLN A 502 -22.42 -11.14 -21.70
N GLY A 503 -21.36 -11.95 -21.71
CA GLY A 503 -21.00 -12.82 -22.85
C GLY A 503 -20.15 -12.15 -23.94
N THR A 504 -20.21 -10.83 -24.09
CA THR A 504 -19.46 -10.06 -25.09
C THR A 504 -18.73 -8.83 -24.53
N GLY A 505 -19.05 -8.41 -23.33
CA GLY A 505 -18.48 -7.29 -22.59
C GLY A 505 -19.01 -7.30 -21.16
N TYR A 506 -18.53 -6.41 -20.33
CA TYR A 506 -19.00 -6.26 -18.94
C TYR A 506 -20.09 -5.18 -18.86
N LEU A 507 -21.12 -5.45 -18.07
CA LEU A 507 -22.05 -4.44 -17.55
C LEU A 507 -21.59 -4.07 -16.12
N ILE A 508 -21.45 -2.78 -15.87
CA ILE A 508 -21.18 -2.23 -14.56
C ILE A 508 -22.48 -1.68 -14.02
N ASP A 509 -22.95 -2.24 -12.92
CA ASP A 509 -24.27 -1.97 -12.36
C ASP A 509 -24.25 -2.12 -10.84
N ASN A 510 -25.24 -1.52 -10.17
CA ASN A 510 -25.46 -1.74 -8.75
C ASN A 510 -26.09 -3.12 -8.54
N LEU A 511 -25.44 -3.98 -7.77
CA LEU A 511 -25.95 -5.33 -7.46
C LEU A 511 -26.76 -5.40 -6.18
N GLY A 512 -26.63 -4.42 -5.30
CA GLY A 512 -27.35 -4.37 -4.03
C GLY A 512 -26.51 -3.80 -2.90
N ASP A 513 -26.86 -4.17 -1.69
CA ASP A 513 -26.22 -3.65 -0.50
C ASP A 513 -25.33 -4.72 0.13
N VAL A 514 -24.18 -4.31 0.64
CA VAL A 514 -23.23 -5.19 1.33
C VAL A 514 -22.96 -4.69 2.76
N GLU A 515 -22.64 -5.62 3.63
CA GLU A 515 -22.34 -5.35 5.03
C GLU A 515 -21.04 -6.05 5.44
N LEU A 516 -20.14 -5.30 6.07
CA LEU A 516 -18.90 -5.79 6.62
C LEU A 516 -18.93 -5.59 8.14
N ASN A 517 -18.84 -6.69 8.87
CA ASN A 517 -18.85 -6.69 10.33
C ASN A 517 -17.60 -7.34 10.89
N GLY A 518 -17.09 -6.84 11.99
CA GLY A 518 -15.95 -7.49 12.59
C GLY A 518 -15.39 -6.83 13.82
N PHE A 519 -14.25 -7.34 14.23
CA PHE A 519 -13.49 -6.77 15.34
C PHE A 519 -11.98 -6.92 15.11
N GLU A 520 -11.23 -6.04 15.74
CA GLU A 520 -9.78 -6.09 15.79
C GLU A 520 -9.35 -5.92 17.25
N VAL A 521 -8.47 -6.79 17.71
CA VAL A 521 -7.89 -6.70 19.05
C VAL A 521 -6.37 -6.78 18.95
N SER A 522 -5.68 -5.96 19.72
CA SER A 522 -4.24 -6.06 19.86
C SER A 522 -3.84 -5.90 21.33
N ALA A 523 -2.74 -6.57 21.69
CA ALA A 523 -2.09 -6.41 22.98
C ALA A 523 -0.59 -6.27 22.77
N SER A 524 0.03 -5.29 23.41
CA SER A 524 1.47 -5.05 23.34
C SER A 524 2.07 -5.06 24.73
N TYR A 525 3.30 -5.55 24.81
CA TYR A 525 4.09 -5.55 26.03
C TYR A 525 5.53 -5.20 25.70
N GLY A 526 6.07 -4.21 26.40
CA GLY A 526 7.47 -3.81 26.34
C GLY A 526 8.15 -3.92 27.70
N TYR A 527 9.39 -4.39 27.72
CA TYR A 527 10.23 -4.40 28.90
C TYR A 527 11.69 -4.24 28.49
N GLN A 528 12.28 -3.11 28.87
CA GLN A 528 13.65 -2.76 28.47
C GLN A 528 13.84 -2.91 26.95
N MET A 529 14.66 -3.88 26.53
CA MET A 529 15.02 -4.17 25.13
C MET A 529 14.09 -5.19 24.46
N PHE A 530 13.03 -5.63 25.12
CA PHE A 530 12.07 -6.61 24.58
C PHE A 530 10.73 -5.96 24.30
N ASN A 531 10.22 -6.15 23.09
CA ASN A 531 8.88 -5.75 22.68
C ASN A 531 8.11 -6.96 22.12
N SER A 532 6.82 -6.99 22.36
CA SER A 532 5.92 -7.98 21.77
C SER A 532 4.57 -7.35 21.44
N LYS A 533 3.98 -7.77 20.32
CA LYS A 533 2.63 -7.40 19.91
C LYS A 533 1.92 -8.65 19.45
N LEU A 534 0.74 -8.90 19.99
CA LEU A 534 -0.19 -9.93 19.54
C LEU A 534 -1.44 -9.24 19.04
N SER A 535 -1.89 -9.59 17.84
CA SER A 535 -3.13 -9.07 17.27
C SER A 535 -4.02 -10.20 16.77
N TYR A 536 -5.32 -9.93 16.74
CA TYR A 536 -6.33 -10.79 16.12
C TYR A 536 -7.38 -9.91 15.46
N SER A 537 -7.68 -10.20 14.20
CA SER A 537 -8.74 -9.53 13.45
C SER A 537 -9.67 -10.53 12.80
N ARG A 538 -10.94 -10.15 12.71
CA ARG A 538 -11.98 -10.87 11.98
C ARG A 538 -12.85 -9.88 11.23
N SER A 539 -13.17 -10.19 9.96
CA SER A 539 -14.13 -9.48 9.15
C SER A 539 -15.02 -10.50 8.45
N ASP A 540 -16.33 -10.37 8.62
CA ASP A 540 -17.35 -11.16 7.92
C ASP A 540 -18.06 -10.23 6.93
N ASN A 541 -18.08 -10.57 5.65
CA ASN A 541 -18.62 -9.76 4.56
C ASN A 541 -19.84 -10.46 3.95
N GLU A 542 -20.97 -9.78 3.92
CA GLU A 542 -22.25 -10.33 3.47
C GLU A 542 -22.89 -9.45 2.37
N ASP A 543 -23.27 -10.07 1.27
CA ASP A 543 -24.22 -9.49 0.31
C ASP A 543 -25.64 -9.56 0.92
N VAL A 544 -26.09 -8.45 1.50
CA VAL A 544 -27.36 -8.38 2.23
C VAL A 544 -28.55 -8.51 1.31
N THR A 545 -28.41 -8.07 0.06
CA THR A 545 -29.49 -8.07 -0.93
C THR A 545 -29.74 -9.45 -1.51
N ASN A 546 -28.68 -10.19 -1.87
CA ASN A 546 -28.79 -11.48 -2.54
C ASN A 546 -28.52 -12.65 -1.58
N GLY A 547 -27.88 -12.39 -0.45
CA GLY A 547 -27.42 -13.37 0.52
C GLY A 547 -26.14 -14.11 0.10
N GLY A 548 -25.27 -14.38 1.05
CA GLY A 548 -23.98 -15.06 0.83
C GLY A 548 -22.79 -14.09 0.89
N PRO A 549 -21.59 -14.56 0.51
CA PRO A 549 -20.39 -13.73 0.59
C PRO A 549 -20.39 -12.59 -0.43
N VAL A 550 -19.72 -11.50 -0.09
CA VAL A 550 -19.34 -10.49 -1.08
C VAL A 550 -18.32 -11.10 -2.04
N VAL A 551 -18.47 -10.86 -3.32
CA VAL A 551 -17.62 -11.47 -4.36
C VAL A 551 -16.92 -10.44 -5.21
N ASP A 552 -15.75 -10.83 -5.75
CA ASP A 552 -15.06 -10.05 -6.78
C ASP A 552 -15.76 -10.19 -8.16
N SER A 553 -15.28 -9.45 -9.15
CA SER A 553 -15.79 -9.49 -10.53
C SER A 553 -15.74 -10.88 -11.21
N ASN A 554 -15.09 -11.86 -10.60
CA ASN A 554 -15.03 -13.25 -11.07
C ASN A 554 -15.91 -14.19 -10.21
N GLY A 555 -16.69 -13.65 -9.28
CA GLY A 555 -17.59 -14.39 -8.43
C GLY A 555 -16.91 -15.15 -7.29
N ARG A 556 -15.81 -14.62 -6.73
CA ARG A 556 -15.07 -15.22 -5.62
C ARG A 556 -15.20 -14.38 -4.38
N SER A 557 -15.33 -15.02 -3.22
CA SER A 557 -15.39 -14.33 -1.93
C SER A 557 -14.19 -13.41 -1.70
N THR A 558 -14.46 -12.18 -1.25
CA THR A 558 -13.46 -11.17 -0.88
C THR A 558 -13.01 -11.29 0.58
N ASP A 559 -13.64 -12.15 1.38
CA ASP A 559 -13.25 -12.35 2.77
C ASP A 559 -11.81 -12.83 2.91
N ILE A 560 -11.08 -12.23 3.85
CA ILE A 560 -9.68 -12.57 4.16
C ILE A 560 -9.55 -13.47 5.40
N GLY A 561 -10.65 -13.81 6.04
CA GLY A 561 -10.70 -14.70 7.20
C GLY A 561 -10.17 -14.08 8.49
N ASP A 562 -10.03 -14.93 9.49
CA ASP A 562 -9.51 -14.62 10.81
C ASP A 562 -7.98 -14.61 10.78
N ASN A 563 -7.36 -13.47 11.11
CA ASN A 563 -5.90 -13.30 11.11
C ASN A 563 -5.39 -13.06 12.54
N ILE A 564 -4.39 -13.84 12.94
CA ILE A 564 -3.66 -13.69 14.21
C ILE A 564 -2.19 -13.42 13.88
N ALA A 565 -1.64 -12.30 14.36
CA ALA A 565 -0.23 -11.99 14.19
C ALA A 565 0.47 -11.80 15.55
N LEU A 566 1.65 -12.41 15.70
CA LEU A 566 2.54 -12.22 16.85
C LEU A 566 3.87 -11.69 16.36
N THR A 567 4.25 -10.51 16.84
CA THR A 567 5.58 -9.92 16.59
C THR A 567 6.35 -9.86 17.91
N LEU A 568 7.62 -10.29 17.87
CA LEU A 568 8.54 -10.25 18.99
C LEU A 568 9.85 -9.59 18.53
N ASP A 569 10.31 -8.57 19.25
CA ASP A 569 11.57 -7.90 18.99
C ASP A 569 12.44 -7.90 20.25
N TYR A 570 13.72 -8.15 20.07
CA TYR A 570 14.69 -8.12 21.14
C TYR A 570 16.01 -7.47 20.71
N GLN A 571 16.35 -6.36 21.33
CA GLN A 571 17.64 -5.70 21.13
C GLN A 571 18.69 -6.27 22.08
N ALA A 572 19.72 -6.89 21.53
CA ALA A 572 20.83 -7.45 22.28
C ALA A 572 22.04 -6.51 22.21
N ASP A 573 22.09 -5.48 23.07
CA ASP A 573 23.11 -4.43 23.08
C ASP A 573 24.55 -4.99 23.21
N SER A 574 24.71 -6.09 23.92
CA SER A 574 26.03 -6.72 24.12
C SER A 574 26.71 -7.23 22.84
N ILE A 575 25.94 -7.39 21.78
CA ILE A 575 26.36 -7.85 20.44
C ILE A 575 25.86 -6.95 19.32
N ASP A 576 25.36 -5.76 19.65
CA ASP A 576 24.87 -4.75 18.71
C ASP A 576 23.83 -5.31 17.71
N THR A 577 22.92 -6.20 18.16
CA THR A 577 22.03 -6.96 17.28
C THR A 577 20.58 -6.86 17.73
N ILE A 578 19.68 -6.58 16.77
CA ILE A 578 18.23 -6.66 16.94
C ILE A 578 17.76 -8.00 16.35
N PHE A 579 16.98 -8.74 17.10
CA PHE A 579 16.31 -9.96 16.65
C PHE A 579 14.81 -9.70 16.53
N GLY A 580 14.20 -10.13 15.43
CA GLY A 580 12.76 -10.08 15.21
C GLY A 580 12.20 -11.46 14.88
N TRP A 581 10.98 -11.71 15.32
CA TRP A 581 10.19 -12.88 14.98
C TRP A 581 8.76 -12.46 14.70
N THR A 582 8.23 -12.87 13.55
CA THR A 582 6.82 -12.66 13.20
C THR A 582 6.15 -14.00 12.95
N SER A 583 4.99 -14.22 13.54
CA SER A 583 4.11 -15.36 13.25
C SER A 583 2.79 -14.82 12.73
N ILE A 584 2.34 -15.33 11.59
CA ILE A 584 1.03 -15.04 10.99
C ILE A 584 0.27 -16.36 10.94
N VAL A 585 -0.91 -16.41 11.58
CA VAL A 585 -1.80 -17.57 11.60
C VAL A 585 -3.14 -17.10 11.07
N VAL A 586 -3.55 -17.63 9.91
CA VAL A 586 -4.85 -17.37 9.30
C VAL A 586 -5.68 -18.62 9.42
N LEU A 587 -6.93 -18.49 9.92
CA LEU A 587 -7.83 -19.61 10.09
C LEU A 587 -8.57 -19.92 8.78
N ASP A 588 -9.16 -21.11 8.69
CA ASP A 588 -10.00 -21.47 7.55
C ASP A 588 -11.13 -20.45 7.35
N GLU A 589 -11.40 -20.08 6.08
CA GLU A 589 -12.51 -19.20 5.72
C GLU A 589 -13.55 -19.98 4.92
N ASP A 590 -14.74 -20.14 5.47
CA ASP A 590 -15.84 -20.91 4.90
C ASP A 590 -16.98 -20.02 4.33
N ASN A 591 -16.90 -18.68 4.48
CA ASN A 591 -17.79 -17.74 3.81
C ASN A 591 -17.40 -17.61 2.32
N VAL A 592 -17.70 -18.65 1.56
CA VAL A 592 -17.40 -18.76 0.12
C VAL A 592 -18.67 -19.02 -0.66
N VAL A 593 -18.66 -18.75 -1.98
CA VAL A 593 -19.81 -19.02 -2.85
C VAL A 593 -20.22 -20.48 -2.81
N SER A 594 -21.51 -20.71 -2.90
CA SER A 594 -22.08 -22.07 -2.84
C SER A 594 -21.43 -23.00 -3.89
N GLY A 595 -20.82 -24.07 -3.41
CA GLY A 595 -20.13 -25.07 -4.25
C GLY A 595 -18.65 -24.78 -4.50
N ALA A 596 -18.10 -23.67 -4.00
CA ALA A 596 -16.67 -23.45 -3.92
C ALA A 596 -16.06 -24.18 -2.70
N GLU A 597 -14.77 -24.48 -2.79
CA GLU A 597 -13.99 -24.96 -1.65
C GLU A 597 -13.73 -23.81 -0.69
N LYS A 598 -13.64 -24.10 0.60
CA LYS A 598 -13.21 -23.13 1.62
C LYS A 598 -11.80 -22.64 1.32
N LYS A 599 -11.45 -21.45 1.79
CA LYS A 599 -10.05 -21.03 1.81
C LYS A 599 -9.37 -21.68 3.01
N GLU A 600 -8.33 -22.47 2.74
CA GLU A 600 -7.62 -23.18 3.80
C GLU A 600 -6.76 -22.23 4.64
N GLY A 601 -6.80 -22.42 5.96
CA GLY A 601 -5.96 -21.66 6.89
C GLY A 601 -4.50 -22.06 6.78
N TYR A 602 -3.60 -21.19 7.24
CA TYR A 602 -2.17 -21.41 7.20
C TYR A 602 -1.46 -20.76 8.41
N ASN A 603 -0.18 -21.14 8.60
CA ASN A 603 0.66 -20.51 9.61
C ASN A 603 2.09 -20.29 9.09
N VAL A 604 2.51 -19.04 9.04
CA VAL A 604 3.80 -18.62 8.52
C VAL A 604 4.61 -17.94 9.60
N HIS A 605 5.90 -18.25 9.66
CA HIS A 605 6.81 -17.71 10.66
C HIS A 605 8.04 -17.16 9.98
N ASN A 606 8.42 -15.92 10.35
CA ASN A 606 9.58 -15.23 9.82
C ASN A 606 10.54 -14.89 10.97
N PHE A 607 11.83 -14.94 10.69
CA PHE A 607 12.88 -14.59 11.63
C PHE A 607 13.83 -13.57 11.01
N TYR A 608 14.24 -12.59 11.80
CA TYR A 608 15.16 -11.55 11.38
C TYR A 608 16.25 -11.31 12.43
N ALA A 609 17.45 -10.93 11.96
CA ALA A 609 18.54 -10.47 12.80
C ALA A 609 19.27 -9.33 12.08
N GLN A 610 19.31 -8.15 12.71
CA GLN A 610 20.00 -6.98 12.18
C GLN A 610 21.16 -6.60 13.10
N TRP A 611 22.36 -6.57 12.55
CA TRP A 611 23.58 -6.21 13.25
C TRP A 611 24.08 -4.84 12.79
N ILE A 612 24.22 -3.91 13.75
CA ILE A 612 24.74 -2.55 13.55
C ILE A 612 25.90 -2.39 14.52
N PRO A 613 27.16 -2.68 14.11
CA PRO A 613 28.29 -2.69 15.03
C PRO A 613 28.60 -1.31 15.59
N SER A 614 28.68 -1.19 16.90
CA SER A 614 28.96 0.09 17.60
C SER A 614 30.30 0.73 17.24
N GLN A 615 31.23 -0.01 16.61
CA GLN A 615 32.52 0.50 16.11
C GLN A 615 32.44 0.96 14.63
N ALA A 616 31.32 0.70 13.94
CA ALA A 616 31.09 1.04 12.54
C ALA A 616 29.56 1.18 12.30
N GLU A 617 28.95 2.17 12.94
CA GLU A 617 27.49 2.44 12.87
C GLU A 617 27.01 2.77 11.45
N GLU A 618 27.97 3.03 10.55
CA GLU A 618 27.69 3.17 9.11
C GLU A 618 27.28 1.88 8.42
N LEU A 619 27.62 0.71 9.01
CA LEU A 619 27.35 -0.61 8.47
C LEU A 619 26.11 -1.22 9.11
N THR A 620 25.14 -1.62 8.31
CA THR A 620 24.01 -2.45 8.73
C THR A 620 24.04 -3.76 7.96
N LEU A 621 24.06 -4.89 8.66
CA LEU A 621 23.90 -6.22 8.09
C LEU A 621 22.63 -6.84 8.60
N THR A 622 21.75 -7.28 7.71
CA THR A 622 20.50 -7.92 8.08
C THR A 622 20.42 -9.31 7.46
N PHE A 623 20.13 -10.31 8.29
CA PHE A 623 19.82 -11.67 7.89
C PHE A 623 18.34 -11.96 8.18
N GLY A 624 17.67 -12.64 7.27
CA GLY A 624 16.26 -13.01 7.41
C GLY A 624 16.00 -14.43 6.94
N ILE A 625 14.93 -15.02 7.44
CA ILE A 625 14.34 -16.25 6.92
C ILE A 625 12.84 -16.03 6.90
N ASP A 626 12.27 -15.90 5.71
CA ASP A 626 10.82 -15.90 5.55
C ASP A 626 10.33 -17.33 5.38
N ASN A 627 9.12 -17.59 5.86
CA ASN A 627 8.52 -18.91 5.86
C ASN A 627 9.48 -19.97 6.42
N VAL A 628 9.92 -19.80 7.67
CA VAL A 628 10.94 -20.64 8.35
C VAL A 628 10.65 -22.14 8.23
N PHE A 629 9.38 -22.52 8.26
CA PHE A 629 8.96 -23.92 8.26
C PHE A 629 8.59 -24.47 6.89
N ASP A 630 8.72 -23.64 5.84
CA ASP A 630 8.41 -24.03 4.45
C ASP A 630 6.94 -24.42 4.26
N GLU A 631 6.05 -23.62 4.86
CA GLU A 631 4.60 -23.81 4.79
C GLU A 631 4.11 -23.63 3.35
N GLU A 632 3.27 -24.56 2.90
CA GLU A 632 2.53 -24.46 1.65
C GLU A 632 1.23 -23.71 1.90
N TYR A 633 1.06 -22.52 1.31
CA TYR A 633 -0.13 -21.73 1.56
C TYR A 633 -0.47 -20.77 0.42
N ILE A 634 -1.71 -20.29 0.46
CA ILE A 634 -2.25 -19.26 -0.43
C ILE A 634 -2.83 -18.16 0.47
N SER A 635 -2.44 -16.90 0.25
CA SER A 635 -3.08 -15.78 0.96
C SER A 635 -4.57 -15.72 0.62
N HIS A 636 -5.42 -15.44 1.63
CA HIS A 636 -6.85 -15.30 1.41
C HIS A 636 -7.22 -14.07 0.57
N ALA A 637 -6.32 -13.08 0.45
CA ALA A 637 -6.44 -11.95 -0.47
C ALA A 637 -6.03 -12.30 -1.90
N SER A 638 -5.33 -13.44 -2.14
CA SER A 638 -4.98 -13.92 -3.46
C SER A 638 -6.16 -14.57 -4.16
N ARG A 639 -6.09 -14.67 -5.47
CA ARG A 639 -7.12 -15.35 -6.25
C ARG A 639 -6.98 -16.86 -6.12
N THR A 640 -8.10 -17.51 -5.84
CA THR A 640 -8.20 -18.97 -5.68
C THR A 640 -9.34 -19.52 -6.51
N GLY A 641 -9.43 -20.86 -6.61
CA GLY A 641 -10.51 -21.58 -7.22
C GLY A 641 -10.27 -21.88 -8.70
N ASN A 642 -11.35 -22.06 -9.47
CA ASN A 642 -11.26 -22.55 -10.84
C ASN A 642 -11.67 -21.49 -11.86
N ALA A 643 -10.85 -21.25 -12.86
CA ALA A 643 -11.17 -20.38 -13.97
C ALA A 643 -10.84 -21.07 -15.30
N ARG A 644 -11.83 -21.09 -16.22
CA ARG A 644 -11.69 -21.72 -17.54
C ARG A 644 -11.20 -23.17 -17.50
N GLY A 645 -11.54 -23.90 -16.42
CA GLY A 645 -11.15 -25.30 -16.22
C GLY A 645 -9.73 -25.51 -15.67
N ASN A 646 -9.06 -24.46 -15.24
CA ASN A 646 -7.77 -24.53 -14.55
C ASN A 646 -7.92 -24.04 -13.10
N GLN A 647 -7.24 -24.69 -12.18
CA GLN A 647 -7.05 -24.23 -10.81
C GLN A 647 -6.12 -23.02 -10.86
N ILE A 648 -6.57 -21.87 -10.32
CA ILE A 648 -5.80 -20.62 -10.42
C ILE A 648 -5.06 -20.25 -9.14
N ASP A 649 -5.05 -21.15 -8.18
CA ASP A 649 -4.46 -20.97 -6.86
C ASP A 649 -3.02 -20.47 -6.93
N ASP A 650 -2.79 -19.29 -6.40
CA ASP A 650 -1.52 -18.58 -6.45
C ASP A 650 -0.76 -18.84 -5.13
N TYR A 651 0.03 -19.92 -5.12
CA TYR A 651 0.79 -20.34 -3.95
C TYR A 651 1.92 -19.37 -3.64
N GLU A 652 2.03 -19.01 -2.39
CA GLU A 652 3.04 -18.11 -1.87
C GLU A 652 4.45 -18.72 -1.91
N PRO A 653 5.52 -17.89 -1.92
CA PRO A 653 6.89 -18.39 -1.87
C PRO A 653 7.15 -19.32 -0.69
N GLY A 654 7.88 -20.41 -0.94
CA GLY A 654 8.43 -21.27 0.08
C GLY A 654 9.51 -20.57 0.91
N ARG A 655 10.26 -21.33 1.71
CA ARG A 655 11.29 -20.77 2.58
C ARG A 655 12.32 -19.93 1.82
N ASN A 656 12.56 -18.70 2.31
CA ASN A 656 13.42 -17.73 1.67
C ASN A 656 14.48 -17.21 2.66
N PHE A 657 15.77 -17.48 2.39
CA PHE A 657 16.88 -16.91 3.16
C PHE A 657 17.28 -15.57 2.54
N LYS A 658 17.22 -14.52 3.34
CA LYS A 658 17.55 -13.15 2.94
C LYS A 658 18.83 -12.69 3.63
N LEU A 659 19.66 -11.97 2.89
CA LEU A 659 20.86 -11.30 3.41
C LEU A 659 20.98 -9.94 2.75
N SER A 660 21.08 -8.89 3.55
CA SER A 660 21.35 -7.55 3.04
C SER A 660 22.46 -6.85 3.79
N ALA A 661 23.10 -5.93 3.10
CA ALA A 661 24.14 -5.06 3.66
C ALA A 661 23.88 -3.63 3.18
N ALA A 662 23.88 -2.68 4.12
CA ALA A 662 23.85 -1.26 3.83
C ALA A 662 25.09 -0.59 4.44
N TYR A 663 25.69 0.34 3.70
CA TYR A 663 26.78 1.17 4.19
C TYR A 663 26.49 2.62 3.87
N GLN A 664 26.57 3.45 4.89
CA GLN A 664 26.31 4.89 4.79
C GLN A 664 27.62 5.66 5.04
N PHE A 665 28.04 6.44 4.02
CA PHE A 665 29.30 7.20 4.03
C PHE A 665 29.10 8.57 4.62
#